data_2d6e4866c8d409ea2a0426949371ce3c
#
_entry.id   2d6e4866c8d409ea2a0426949371ce3c
#
_cell.length_a   1.000
_cell.length_b   1.000
_cell.length_c   1.000
_cell.angle_alpha   90.00
_cell.angle_beta   90.00
_cell.angle_gamma   90.00
#
_symmetry.space_group_name_H-M   'P 1'
#
loop_
_entity.id
_entity.type
_entity.pdbx_description
1 polymer ?
#
loop_
_entity_poly.entity_id
_entity_poly.type
_entity_poly.pdbx_seq_one_letter_code
_entity_poly.pdbx_strand_id
1 'polypeptide(L)'
;MIFALAGNQNCGKTTLFNALTGSNQHVGNFPGVTVDQKSGEVRGHKDCTVVDLPGIYSLRTYTQEELVTRDYILNQKPDGIINIVDATNIERNLYLTLQLLELRVPMVLALNMMDEVRANGGTIDVQKLSENLGIPVVPITAAKGEGVSELMDQAVQTAKNRVLPKVYDFCVPDSPVHRCVHAVVHLIEDHAERLGLPPRFCATKLIEGDESMADRLVLDQNERELLEHCIVQMETENGLDRNASLADMRYTFIEGITADAVVKCHESREHKRSVAWDKVLTGKYTALPVFFGVMLLSFWLTFNVIGQGRSDLLARGIDYVTAGVDGALTAYGINPVVHSLIIDGVFAGVGSVLSFLPIIVTLFFFLSILEDTGYMARVAFVMDKLLRKIGLSGRSIVPLLIGFGCSVPAIMATRTVSSDRDRKMTILLTPFMSCSAKIPIYGFFTAAFFTDHKALVMISLYVLGIVVGILAALVMKNTAFRGKPVPFVMELPNYRLPSLKSVGLLLWEKAKDFLQRAFTVIFLATVVIWFLQSFDTRLNVVTDSADSLLALIGQWLAVLFKPLGFGDWRCATALISGFIAKESVVSTLQVLLGSAAITALFTTRSAVSFLVFTLLYTPCVAAVATIRRELGSRIKTVGVVLMQCSVAWLASYIAFAIGGLLA
;
A
#
# COMPACT_ATOMS: atom_id res chain seq x y z
N MET A 1 8.36 -19.65 25.42
CA MET A 1 6.95 -19.21 25.40
C MET A 1 6.75 -18.20 24.28
N ILE A 2 5.61 -18.30 23.58
CA ILE A 2 5.26 -17.40 22.47
C ILE A 2 4.10 -16.53 22.91
N PHE A 3 4.28 -15.21 22.84
CA PHE A 3 3.24 -14.22 23.14
C PHE A 3 2.81 -13.52 21.87
N ALA A 4 1.50 -13.45 21.64
CA ALA A 4 0.91 -12.66 20.56
C ALA A 4 0.60 -11.24 21.05
N LEU A 5 1.15 -10.23 20.37
CA LEU A 5 0.88 -8.83 20.66
C LEU A 5 -0.28 -8.36 19.78
N ALA A 6 -1.44 -8.12 20.38
CA ALA A 6 -2.66 -7.70 19.70
C ALA A 6 -3.14 -6.32 20.19
N GLY A 7 -3.76 -5.56 19.32
CA GLY A 7 -4.30 -4.24 19.68
C GLY A 7 -4.78 -3.46 18.46
N ASN A 8 -5.46 -2.36 18.72
CA ASN A 8 -5.98 -1.49 17.68
C ASN A 8 -4.85 -0.78 16.91
N GLN A 9 -5.19 -0.25 15.75
CA GLN A 9 -4.26 0.65 15.05
C GLN A 9 -4.00 1.88 15.93
N ASN A 10 -2.76 2.35 15.96
CA ASN A 10 -2.29 3.52 16.72
C ASN A 10 -2.31 3.41 18.27
N CYS A 11 -2.60 2.25 18.87
CA CYS A 11 -2.54 2.05 20.32
C CYS A 11 -1.11 1.99 20.90
N GLY A 12 -0.07 2.11 20.05
CA GLY A 12 1.33 2.05 20.48
C GLY A 12 1.95 0.65 20.42
N LYS A 13 1.35 -0.28 19.70
CA LYS A 13 1.77 -1.69 19.57
C LYS A 13 3.22 -1.85 19.11
N THR A 14 3.61 -1.22 17.99
CA THR A 14 4.98 -1.25 17.47
C THR A 14 5.98 -0.62 18.44
N THR A 15 5.58 0.42 19.17
CA THR A 15 6.41 1.05 20.19
C THR A 15 6.70 0.08 21.34
N LEU A 16 5.68 -0.63 21.83
CA LEU A 16 5.84 -1.64 22.86
C LEU A 16 6.67 -2.84 22.36
N PHE A 17 6.43 -3.31 21.13
CA PHE A 17 7.24 -4.37 20.53
C PHE A 17 8.72 -4.01 20.48
N ASN A 18 9.06 -2.79 20.05
CA ASN A 18 10.43 -2.30 20.01
C ASN A 18 11.03 -2.15 21.43
N ALA A 19 10.23 -1.74 22.42
CA ALA A 19 10.68 -1.65 23.81
C ALA A 19 11.00 -3.05 24.38
N LEU A 20 10.20 -4.06 24.07
CA LEU A 20 10.36 -5.43 24.52
C LEU A 20 11.54 -6.14 23.84
N THR A 21 11.70 -6.01 22.52
CA THR A 21 12.65 -6.80 21.73
C THR A 21 13.95 -6.07 21.42
N GLY A 22 13.93 -4.76 21.32
CA GLY A 22 15.09 -3.94 20.96
C GLY A 22 15.55 -4.19 19.52
N SER A 23 16.85 -4.55 19.35
CA SER A 23 17.45 -4.83 18.03
C SER A 23 17.29 -6.28 17.55
N ASN A 24 16.81 -7.19 18.40
CA ASN A 24 16.66 -8.61 18.09
C ASN A 24 15.29 -8.90 17.46
N GLN A 25 15.12 -8.46 16.23
CA GLN A 25 13.87 -8.62 15.49
C GLN A 25 14.07 -9.43 14.21
N HIS A 26 13.17 -10.36 13.96
CA HIS A 26 13.04 -11.07 12.69
C HIS A 26 11.84 -10.54 11.93
N VAL A 27 12.06 -10.15 10.69
CA VAL A 27 11.00 -9.66 9.79
C VAL A 27 10.81 -10.68 8.67
N GLY A 28 9.60 -11.15 8.52
CA GLY A 28 9.16 -12.06 7.47
C GLY A 28 7.73 -11.78 7.08
N ASN A 29 7.09 -12.68 6.34
CA ASN A 29 5.66 -12.58 6.05
C ASN A 29 4.92 -13.68 6.79
N PHE A 30 3.68 -13.44 7.19
CA PHE A 30 2.80 -14.50 7.66
C PHE A 30 2.59 -15.56 6.57
N PRO A 31 2.52 -16.86 6.91
CA PRO A 31 2.39 -17.92 5.93
C PRO A 31 1.20 -17.72 4.99
N GLY A 32 1.44 -17.77 3.69
CA GLY A 32 0.39 -17.68 2.65
C GLY A 32 -0.15 -16.29 2.34
N VAL A 33 0.34 -15.24 2.99
CA VAL A 33 -0.12 -13.85 2.78
C VAL A 33 1.04 -12.86 2.66
N THR A 34 0.76 -11.67 2.15
CA THR A 34 1.74 -10.58 1.98
C THR A 34 1.80 -9.62 3.18
N VAL A 35 1.31 -10.05 4.33
CA VAL A 35 1.33 -9.26 5.57
C VAL A 35 2.65 -9.53 6.30
N ASP A 36 3.36 -8.46 6.68
CA ASP A 36 4.64 -8.55 7.36
C ASP A 36 4.46 -9.14 8.76
N GLN A 37 5.25 -10.16 9.08
CA GLN A 37 5.36 -10.74 10.42
C GLN A 37 6.64 -10.22 11.08
N LYS A 38 6.51 -9.65 12.26
CA LYS A 38 7.65 -9.27 13.12
C LYS A 38 7.63 -10.13 14.36
N SER A 39 8.74 -10.74 14.66
CA SER A 39 8.93 -11.49 15.90
C SER A 39 10.29 -11.16 16.51
N GLY A 40 10.41 -11.29 17.83
CA GLY A 40 11.66 -11.03 18.51
C GLY A 40 11.70 -11.60 19.90
N GLU A 41 12.91 -11.91 20.38
CA GLU A 41 13.16 -12.33 21.75
C GLU A 41 12.99 -11.17 22.72
N VAL A 42 12.41 -11.43 23.87
CA VAL A 42 12.16 -10.41 24.89
C VAL A 42 13.40 -10.17 25.72
N ARG A 43 13.78 -8.90 25.89
CA ARG A 43 14.86 -8.49 26.77
C ARG A 43 14.54 -8.88 28.22
N GLY A 44 15.49 -9.54 28.87
CA GLY A 44 15.31 -10.02 30.25
C GLY A 44 14.62 -11.38 30.39
N HIS A 45 13.92 -11.86 29.33
CA HIS A 45 13.23 -13.15 29.31
C HIS A 45 13.61 -13.93 28.03
N LYS A 46 14.82 -14.52 28.02
CA LYS A 46 15.39 -15.18 26.82
C LYS A 46 14.55 -16.35 26.27
N ASP A 47 13.72 -16.96 27.09
CA ASP A 47 12.83 -18.07 26.68
C ASP A 47 11.46 -17.59 26.14
N CYS A 48 11.29 -16.26 26.00
CA CYS A 48 10.05 -15.65 25.57
C CYS A 48 10.25 -14.96 24.23
N THR A 49 9.37 -15.28 23.29
CA THR A 49 9.29 -14.62 21.97
C THR A 49 7.97 -13.87 21.85
N VAL A 50 8.00 -12.64 21.37
CA VAL A 50 6.81 -11.84 21.08
C VAL A 50 6.64 -11.75 19.58
N VAL A 51 5.42 -11.96 19.11
CA VAL A 51 5.02 -11.82 17.70
C VAL A 51 4.09 -10.63 17.57
N ASP A 52 4.48 -9.64 16.76
CA ASP A 52 3.67 -8.45 16.48
C ASP A 52 2.60 -8.78 15.44
N LEU A 53 1.34 -8.86 15.90
CA LEU A 53 0.20 -9.07 15.01
C LEU A 53 -0.23 -7.75 14.36
N PRO A 54 -0.86 -7.77 13.17
CA PRO A 54 -1.42 -6.58 12.56
C PRO A 54 -2.37 -5.82 13.49
N GLY A 55 -2.40 -4.49 13.40
CA GLY A 55 -3.35 -3.67 14.15
C GLY A 55 -4.75 -3.77 13.56
N ILE A 56 -5.71 -4.23 14.36
CA ILE A 56 -7.09 -4.50 13.94
C ILE A 56 -8.08 -3.85 14.91
N TYR A 57 -9.32 -3.64 14.46
CA TYR A 57 -10.41 -3.15 15.32
C TYR A 57 -11.37 -4.26 15.74
N SER A 58 -11.40 -5.34 15.00
CA SER A 58 -12.26 -6.51 15.28
C SER A 58 -11.64 -7.79 14.71
N LEU A 59 -12.09 -8.94 15.16
CA LEU A 59 -11.73 -10.26 14.61
C LEU A 59 -12.71 -10.69 13.50
N ARG A 60 -13.16 -9.76 12.66
CA ARG A 60 -13.99 -10.05 11.49
C ARG A 60 -13.15 -10.46 10.30
N THR A 61 -13.77 -11.02 9.26
CA THR A 61 -13.09 -11.52 8.06
C THR A 61 -13.08 -10.53 6.89
N TYR A 62 -13.14 -9.23 7.17
CA TYR A 62 -13.21 -8.22 6.12
C TYR A 62 -11.86 -7.82 5.55
N THR A 63 -10.80 -7.85 6.37
CA THR A 63 -9.45 -7.46 5.97
C THR A 63 -8.48 -8.62 6.10
N GLN A 64 -7.37 -8.59 5.34
CA GLN A 64 -6.32 -9.61 5.46
C GLN A 64 -5.65 -9.59 6.83
N GLU A 65 -5.49 -8.40 7.41
CA GLU A 65 -4.93 -8.20 8.74
C GLU A 65 -5.79 -8.87 9.82
N GLU A 66 -7.12 -8.74 9.73
CA GLU A 66 -8.06 -9.39 10.67
C GLU A 66 -8.02 -10.91 10.53
N LEU A 67 -7.99 -11.42 9.29
CA LEU A 67 -7.83 -12.85 9.01
C LEU A 67 -6.53 -13.41 9.59
N VAL A 68 -5.40 -12.74 9.31
CA VAL A 68 -4.08 -13.15 9.79
C VAL A 68 -4.03 -13.20 11.31
N THR A 69 -4.54 -12.16 11.98
CA THR A 69 -4.55 -12.09 13.45
C THR A 69 -5.40 -13.21 14.03
N ARG A 70 -6.62 -13.41 13.51
CA ARG A 70 -7.52 -14.49 13.94
C ARG A 70 -6.90 -15.86 13.74
N ASP A 71 -6.43 -16.13 12.52
CA ASP A 71 -5.89 -17.45 12.15
C ASP A 71 -4.58 -17.75 12.88
N TYR A 72 -3.77 -16.73 13.18
CA TYR A 72 -2.59 -16.90 14.01
C TYR A 72 -2.97 -17.37 15.42
N ILE A 73 -3.90 -16.68 16.07
CA ILE A 73 -4.29 -17.03 17.45
C ILE A 73 -4.95 -18.42 17.49
N LEU A 74 -5.83 -18.73 16.53
CA LEU A 74 -6.57 -20.01 16.51
C LEU A 74 -5.70 -21.21 16.13
N ASN A 75 -4.76 -21.05 15.21
CA ASN A 75 -4.00 -22.16 14.63
C ASN A 75 -2.62 -22.33 15.30
N GLN A 76 -1.93 -21.22 15.64
CA GLN A 76 -0.61 -21.27 16.28
C GLN A 76 -0.70 -21.41 17.79
N LYS A 77 -1.89 -21.12 18.39
CA LYS A 77 -2.18 -21.27 19.82
C LYS A 77 -1.04 -20.71 20.69
N PRO A 78 -0.79 -19.39 20.68
CA PRO A 78 0.27 -18.77 21.50
C PRO A 78 0.03 -19.08 22.98
N ASP A 79 1.09 -19.12 23.76
CA ASP A 79 1.04 -19.35 25.22
C ASP A 79 0.29 -18.24 25.97
N GLY A 80 0.25 -17.02 25.39
CA GLY A 80 -0.50 -15.89 25.93
C GLY A 80 -0.67 -14.77 24.93
N ILE A 81 -1.64 -13.89 25.20
CA ILE A 81 -1.92 -12.68 24.44
C ILE A 81 -1.57 -11.46 25.30
N ILE A 82 -0.77 -10.55 24.77
CA ILE A 82 -0.58 -9.20 25.32
C ILE A 82 -1.46 -8.27 24.50
N ASN A 83 -2.60 -7.86 25.06
CA ASN A 83 -3.52 -6.96 24.39
C ASN A 83 -3.21 -5.52 24.79
N ILE A 84 -2.88 -4.66 23.79
CA ILE A 84 -2.58 -3.26 24.02
C ILE A 84 -3.81 -2.42 23.76
N VAL A 85 -4.14 -1.57 24.72
CA VAL A 85 -5.27 -0.65 24.73
C VAL A 85 -4.76 0.77 24.89
N ASP A 86 -5.22 1.69 24.06
CA ASP A 86 -5.02 3.12 24.24
C ASP A 86 -5.95 3.63 25.34
N ALA A 87 -5.37 4.02 26.47
CA ALA A 87 -6.09 4.50 27.63
C ALA A 87 -6.83 5.83 27.41
N THR A 88 -6.41 6.62 26.41
CA THR A 88 -7.08 7.89 26.05
C THR A 88 -8.38 7.66 25.29
N ASN A 89 -8.53 6.46 24.69
CA ASN A 89 -9.68 6.06 23.87
C ASN A 89 -10.15 4.64 24.25
N ILE A 90 -10.28 4.40 25.56
CA ILE A 90 -10.42 3.08 26.15
C ILE A 90 -11.66 2.34 25.66
N GLU A 91 -12.82 3.00 25.59
CA GLU A 91 -14.11 2.40 25.23
C GLU A 91 -14.02 1.72 23.85
N ARG A 92 -13.44 2.40 22.89
CA ARG A 92 -13.29 1.85 21.54
C ARG A 92 -12.28 0.71 21.45
N ASN A 93 -11.20 0.82 22.21
CA ASN A 93 -10.15 -0.20 22.22
C ASN A 93 -10.61 -1.49 22.89
N LEU A 94 -11.45 -1.41 23.92
CA LEU A 94 -12.02 -2.55 24.62
C LEU A 94 -12.94 -3.40 23.74
N TYR A 95 -13.45 -2.89 22.62
CA TYR A 95 -14.25 -3.66 21.69
C TYR A 95 -13.49 -4.88 21.12
N LEU A 96 -12.22 -4.70 20.75
CA LEU A 96 -11.35 -5.80 20.35
C LEU A 96 -11.01 -6.71 21.55
N THR A 97 -10.77 -6.10 22.72
CA THR A 97 -10.47 -6.85 23.95
C THR A 97 -11.55 -7.87 24.27
N LEU A 98 -12.83 -7.48 24.19
CA LEU A 98 -13.93 -8.42 24.44
C LEU A 98 -13.92 -9.60 23.46
N GLN A 99 -13.63 -9.39 22.19
CA GLN A 99 -13.53 -10.47 21.21
C GLN A 99 -12.33 -11.40 21.47
N LEU A 100 -11.23 -10.87 22.00
CA LEU A 100 -10.07 -11.66 22.41
C LEU A 100 -10.38 -12.49 23.67
N LEU A 101 -11.19 -11.97 24.61
CA LEU A 101 -11.63 -12.69 25.80
C LEU A 101 -12.48 -13.92 25.44
N GLU A 102 -13.32 -13.83 24.39
CA GLU A 102 -14.12 -14.95 23.88
C GLU A 102 -13.25 -16.13 23.40
N LEU A 103 -11.98 -15.88 23.00
CA LEU A 103 -11.03 -16.93 22.57
C LEU A 103 -10.50 -17.78 23.72
N ARG A 104 -10.66 -17.34 24.98
CA ARG A 104 -10.22 -18.06 26.18
C ARG A 104 -8.73 -18.47 26.16
N VAL A 105 -7.88 -17.60 25.67
CA VAL A 105 -6.41 -17.73 25.75
C VAL A 105 -5.90 -16.92 26.95
N PRO A 106 -4.86 -17.37 27.70
CA PRO A 106 -4.26 -16.54 28.74
C PRO A 106 -3.93 -15.15 28.22
N MET A 107 -4.39 -14.10 28.90
CA MET A 107 -4.29 -12.74 28.38
C MET A 107 -3.97 -11.74 29.49
N VAL A 108 -3.13 -10.74 29.14
CA VAL A 108 -2.86 -9.56 29.95
C VAL A 108 -3.18 -8.32 29.13
N LEU A 109 -3.83 -7.34 29.74
CA LEU A 109 -4.14 -6.06 29.10
C LEU A 109 -3.07 -5.04 29.47
N ALA A 110 -2.39 -4.52 28.47
CA ALA A 110 -1.45 -3.41 28.57
C ALA A 110 -2.18 -2.08 28.33
N LEU A 111 -2.43 -1.33 29.39
CA LEU A 111 -3.10 -0.04 29.33
C LEU A 111 -2.06 1.04 29.03
N ASN A 112 -1.93 1.42 27.76
CA ASN A 112 -0.89 2.32 27.28
C ASN A 112 -1.31 3.80 27.26
N MET A 113 -0.35 4.71 27.12
CA MET A 113 -0.54 6.18 27.12
C MET A 113 -1.08 6.72 28.44
N MET A 114 -0.72 6.08 29.55
CA MET A 114 -1.14 6.53 30.89
C MET A 114 -0.59 7.90 31.28
N ASP A 115 0.52 8.30 30.71
CA ASP A 115 1.05 9.66 30.85
C ASP A 115 0.14 10.72 30.21
N GLU A 116 -0.44 10.43 29.06
CA GLU A 116 -1.41 11.32 28.38
C GLU A 116 -2.71 11.42 29.20
N VAL A 117 -3.22 10.32 29.74
CA VAL A 117 -4.40 10.30 30.61
C VAL A 117 -4.19 11.20 31.83
N ARG A 118 -3.06 11.01 32.54
CA ARG A 118 -2.70 11.82 33.73
C ARG A 118 -2.50 13.29 33.39
N ALA A 119 -1.80 13.60 32.28
CA ALA A 119 -1.57 14.96 31.82
C ALA A 119 -2.86 15.72 31.48
N ASN A 120 -3.91 15.01 31.06
CA ASN A 120 -5.21 15.57 30.69
C ASN A 120 -6.26 15.50 31.84
N GLY A 121 -5.83 15.18 33.06
CA GLY A 121 -6.70 15.17 34.25
C GLY A 121 -7.65 13.98 34.34
N GLY A 122 -7.42 12.91 33.55
CA GLY A 122 -8.15 11.66 33.65
C GLY A 122 -7.53 10.73 34.70
N THR A 123 -8.32 9.80 35.22
CA THR A 123 -7.87 8.71 36.09
C THR A 123 -8.56 7.41 35.70
N ILE A 124 -7.82 6.31 35.82
CA ILE A 124 -8.35 4.97 35.58
C ILE A 124 -8.04 4.11 36.80
N ASP A 125 -9.08 3.53 37.39
CA ASP A 125 -8.93 2.53 38.44
C ASP A 125 -8.58 1.18 37.80
N VAL A 126 -7.27 0.89 37.77
CA VAL A 126 -6.70 -0.28 37.14
C VAL A 126 -7.17 -1.58 37.83
N GLN A 127 -7.33 -1.57 39.15
CA GLN A 127 -7.78 -2.72 39.91
C GLN A 127 -9.22 -3.04 39.57
N LYS A 128 -10.11 -2.06 39.59
CA LYS A 128 -11.52 -2.21 39.27
C LYS A 128 -11.71 -2.64 37.82
N LEU A 129 -10.93 -2.09 36.89
CA LEU A 129 -10.93 -2.50 35.49
C LEU A 129 -10.49 -3.97 35.31
N SER A 130 -9.47 -4.40 36.07
CA SER A 130 -9.00 -5.79 36.08
C SER A 130 -10.06 -6.76 36.61
N GLU A 131 -10.75 -6.38 37.68
CA GLU A 131 -11.83 -7.17 38.27
C GLU A 131 -13.02 -7.31 37.29
N ASN A 132 -13.42 -6.21 36.66
CA ASN A 132 -14.53 -6.18 35.70
C ASN A 132 -14.25 -6.94 34.41
N LEU A 133 -13.01 -6.93 33.92
CA LEU A 133 -12.59 -7.69 32.72
C LEU A 133 -12.19 -9.14 33.03
N GLY A 134 -11.94 -9.46 34.30
CA GLY A 134 -11.52 -10.80 34.74
C GLY A 134 -10.13 -11.21 34.22
N ILE A 135 -9.25 -10.24 33.90
CA ILE A 135 -7.87 -10.43 33.44
C ILE A 135 -6.95 -9.42 34.11
N PRO A 136 -5.63 -9.70 34.25
CA PRO A 136 -4.68 -8.71 34.72
C PRO A 136 -4.59 -7.50 33.79
N VAL A 137 -4.58 -6.30 34.38
CA VAL A 137 -4.39 -5.03 33.68
C VAL A 137 -3.13 -4.35 34.20
N VAL A 138 -2.21 -4.00 33.31
CA VAL A 138 -0.94 -3.34 33.67
C VAL A 138 -0.88 -1.97 32.99
N PRO A 139 -0.79 -0.88 33.77
CA PRO A 139 -0.63 0.47 33.22
C PRO A 139 0.79 0.68 32.70
N ILE A 140 0.93 1.15 31.46
CA ILE A 140 2.24 1.37 30.84
C ILE A 140 2.33 2.72 30.12
N THR A 141 3.56 3.15 29.88
CA THR A 141 3.91 4.21 28.92
C THR A 141 5.00 3.67 28.00
N ALA A 142 4.58 2.99 26.93
CA ALA A 142 5.51 2.26 26.04
C ALA A 142 6.61 3.15 25.45
N ALA A 143 6.31 4.43 25.14
CA ALA A 143 7.26 5.39 24.60
C ALA A 143 8.40 5.74 25.59
N LYS A 144 8.16 5.65 26.90
CA LYS A 144 9.12 5.93 27.97
C LYS A 144 9.70 4.66 28.59
N GLY A 145 9.16 3.49 28.26
CA GLY A 145 9.54 2.21 28.83
C GLY A 145 9.00 1.96 30.26
N GLU A 146 8.08 2.81 30.75
CA GLU A 146 7.48 2.67 32.07
C GLU A 146 6.48 1.51 32.09
N GLY A 147 6.54 0.63 33.12
CA GLY A 147 5.64 -0.51 33.31
C GLY A 147 5.87 -1.70 32.36
N VAL A 148 6.84 -1.62 31.42
CA VAL A 148 7.05 -2.64 30.39
C VAL A 148 7.61 -3.96 30.99
N SER A 149 8.49 -3.88 31.98
CA SER A 149 9.03 -5.06 32.67
C SER A 149 7.93 -5.76 33.49
N GLU A 150 7.15 -4.99 34.24
CA GLU A 150 6.03 -5.50 35.04
C GLU A 150 4.98 -6.18 34.17
N LEU A 151 4.66 -5.60 33.02
CA LEU A 151 3.77 -6.19 32.02
C LEU A 151 4.27 -7.57 31.58
N MET A 152 5.58 -7.70 31.31
CA MET A 152 6.14 -8.96 30.82
C MET A 152 6.18 -10.02 31.93
N ASP A 153 6.53 -9.64 33.16
CA ASP A 153 6.50 -10.54 34.33
C ASP A 153 5.08 -11.06 34.57
N GLN A 154 4.07 -10.19 34.50
CA GLN A 154 2.66 -10.56 34.64
C GLN A 154 2.19 -11.46 33.50
N ALA A 155 2.60 -11.20 32.26
CA ALA A 155 2.27 -12.03 31.10
C ALA A 155 2.85 -13.45 31.25
N VAL A 156 4.12 -13.55 31.65
CA VAL A 156 4.78 -14.84 31.88
C VAL A 156 4.10 -15.62 33.01
N GLN A 157 3.74 -14.95 34.10
CA GLN A 157 3.03 -15.58 35.22
C GLN A 157 1.65 -16.08 34.80
N THR A 158 0.87 -15.27 34.07
CA THR A 158 -0.45 -15.61 33.56
C THR A 158 -0.40 -16.81 32.62
N ALA A 159 0.58 -16.86 31.72
CA ALA A 159 0.78 -17.95 30.78
C ALA A 159 1.24 -19.25 31.47
N LYS A 160 2.21 -19.18 32.39
CA LYS A 160 2.71 -20.32 33.17
C LYS A 160 1.60 -21.00 33.99
N ASN A 161 0.77 -20.18 34.62
CA ASN A 161 -0.33 -20.66 35.46
C ASN A 161 -1.59 -20.99 34.64
N ARG A 162 -1.57 -20.79 33.32
CA ARG A 162 -2.72 -20.96 32.40
C ARG A 162 -3.99 -20.29 32.90
N VAL A 163 -3.83 -19.03 33.38
CA VAL A 163 -4.98 -18.27 33.89
C VAL A 163 -5.83 -17.81 32.72
N LEU A 164 -6.98 -18.44 32.56
CA LEU A 164 -7.95 -18.08 31.49
C LEU A 164 -8.79 -16.87 31.91
N PRO A 165 -9.27 -16.08 30.96
CA PRO A 165 -10.20 -14.98 31.22
C PRO A 165 -11.45 -15.51 31.95
N LYS A 166 -11.81 -14.84 33.07
CA LYS A 166 -12.98 -15.20 33.87
C LYS A 166 -14.27 -14.68 33.25
N VAL A 167 -14.21 -13.49 32.64
CA VAL A 167 -15.35 -12.84 32.00
C VAL A 167 -15.23 -13.01 30.47
N TYR A 168 -16.18 -13.69 29.89
CA TYR A 168 -16.27 -13.95 28.44
C TYR A 168 -17.72 -13.90 27.92
N ASP A 169 -18.68 -13.75 28.82
CA ASP A 169 -20.10 -13.50 28.53
C ASP A 169 -20.44 -12.04 28.83
N PHE A 170 -20.85 -11.33 27.81
CA PHE A 170 -21.12 -9.89 27.85
C PHE A 170 -22.61 -9.58 27.66
N CYS A 171 -23.46 -10.61 27.55
CA CYS A 171 -24.87 -10.46 27.34
C CYS A 171 -25.58 -9.99 28.63
N VAL A 172 -26.56 -9.11 28.47
CA VAL A 172 -27.53 -8.86 29.52
C VAL A 172 -28.42 -10.12 29.64
N PRO A 173 -28.55 -10.71 30.82
CA PRO A 173 -29.39 -11.89 31.02
C PRO A 173 -30.80 -11.66 30.42
N ASP A 174 -31.38 -12.72 29.83
CA ASP A 174 -32.70 -12.75 29.22
C ASP A 174 -32.95 -11.80 28.05
N SER A 175 -31.91 -11.10 27.57
CA SER A 175 -32.02 -10.27 26.35
C SER A 175 -32.21 -11.16 25.09
N PRO A 176 -32.79 -10.60 23.99
CA PRO A 176 -32.90 -11.35 22.74
C PRO A 176 -31.55 -11.84 22.22
N VAL A 177 -30.49 -11.07 22.38
CA VAL A 177 -29.12 -11.42 22.00
C VAL A 177 -28.59 -12.58 22.86
N HIS A 178 -28.86 -12.56 24.19
CA HIS A 178 -28.46 -13.63 25.10
C HIS A 178 -29.09 -14.95 24.71
N ARG A 179 -30.42 -14.96 24.47
CA ARG A 179 -31.12 -16.17 24.04
C ARG A 179 -30.59 -16.72 22.72
N CYS A 180 -30.35 -15.84 21.74
CA CYS A 180 -29.80 -16.24 20.44
C CYS A 180 -28.40 -16.85 20.58
N VAL A 181 -27.49 -16.17 21.27
CA VAL A 181 -26.11 -16.63 21.45
C VAL A 181 -26.09 -17.98 22.20
N HIS A 182 -26.87 -18.12 23.25
CA HIS A 182 -26.99 -19.39 24.00
C HIS A 182 -27.55 -20.53 23.15
N ALA A 183 -28.63 -20.28 22.40
CA ALA A 183 -29.21 -21.30 21.52
C ALA A 183 -28.19 -21.77 20.46
N VAL A 184 -27.44 -20.81 19.86
CA VAL A 184 -26.41 -21.15 18.87
C VAL A 184 -25.22 -21.86 19.51
N VAL A 185 -24.81 -21.50 20.74
CA VAL A 185 -23.75 -22.22 21.48
C VAL A 185 -24.14 -23.70 21.66
N HIS A 186 -25.36 -24.00 22.14
CA HIS A 186 -25.82 -25.36 22.28
C HIS A 186 -25.90 -26.11 20.95
N LEU A 187 -26.31 -25.43 19.87
CA LEU A 187 -26.41 -26.03 18.54
C LEU A 187 -25.04 -26.52 18.02
N ILE A 188 -23.95 -25.79 18.34
CA ILE A 188 -22.63 -26.06 17.77
C ILE A 188 -21.60 -26.62 18.77
N GLU A 189 -21.99 -26.92 19.98
CA GLU A 189 -21.09 -27.32 21.08
C GLU A 189 -20.21 -28.50 20.65
N ASP A 190 -20.82 -29.60 20.17
CA ASP A 190 -20.13 -30.79 19.69
C ASP A 190 -19.15 -30.52 18.52
N HIS A 191 -19.52 -29.59 17.63
CA HIS A 191 -18.69 -29.22 16.49
C HIS A 191 -17.47 -28.36 16.92
N ALA A 192 -17.69 -27.46 17.87
CA ALA A 192 -16.65 -26.59 18.40
C ALA A 192 -15.66 -27.40 19.27
N GLU A 193 -16.13 -28.33 20.09
CA GLU A 193 -15.28 -29.20 20.91
C GLU A 193 -14.39 -30.10 20.05
N ARG A 194 -14.92 -30.70 18.98
CA ARG A 194 -14.14 -31.51 18.03
C ARG A 194 -12.96 -30.73 17.42
N LEU A 195 -13.11 -29.43 17.24
CA LEU A 195 -12.07 -28.55 16.68
C LEU A 195 -11.19 -27.91 17.77
N GLY A 196 -11.52 -28.10 19.06
CA GLY A 196 -10.86 -27.45 20.19
C GLY A 196 -10.98 -25.94 20.14
N LEU A 197 -12.12 -25.41 19.67
CA LEU A 197 -12.46 -24.00 19.60
C LEU A 197 -13.47 -23.62 20.70
N PRO A 198 -13.40 -22.37 21.24
CA PRO A 198 -14.38 -21.91 22.21
C PRO A 198 -15.79 -21.80 21.58
N PRO A 199 -16.83 -22.52 22.10
CA PRO A 199 -18.14 -22.52 21.46
C PRO A 199 -18.78 -21.14 21.34
N ARG A 200 -18.61 -20.29 22.36
CA ARG A 200 -19.16 -18.91 22.31
C ARG A 200 -18.53 -18.03 21.23
N PHE A 201 -17.21 -18.11 21.04
CA PHE A 201 -16.53 -17.42 19.95
C PHE A 201 -17.07 -17.89 18.59
N CYS A 202 -17.23 -19.20 18.41
CA CYS A 202 -17.81 -19.75 17.18
C CYS A 202 -19.25 -19.26 16.97
N ALA A 203 -20.10 -19.27 18.01
CA ALA A 203 -21.47 -18.81 17.95
C ALA A 203 -21.57 -17.32 17.56
N THR A 204 -20.79 -16.45 18.19
CA THR A 204 -20.80 -15.01 17.83
C THR A 204 -20.32 -14.78 16.40
N LYS A 205 -19.37 -15.58 15.89
CA LYS A 205 -18.90 -15.49 14.49
C LYS A 205 -19.97 -15.98 13.49
N LEU A 206 -20.65 -17.06 13.80
CA LEU A 206 -21.77 -17.55 12.97
C LEU A 206 -22.91 -16.52 12.89
N ILE A 207 -23.27 -15.92 14.02
CA ILE A 207 -24.29 -14.86 14.07
C ILE A 207 -23.83 -13.64 13.26
N GLU A 208 -22.54 -13.26 13.31
CA GLU A 208 -21.96 -12.18 12.48
C GLU A 208 -21.99 -12.53 10.97
N GLY A 209 -22.29 -13.77 10.57
CA GLY A 209 -22.35 -14.23 9.18
C GLY A 209 -20.99 -14.63 8.60
N ASP A 210 -20.10 -15.18 9.44
CA ASP A 210 -18.79 -15.69 9.01
C ASP A 210 -18.95 -17.08 8.34
N GLU A 211 -19.08 -17.09 7.01
CA GLU A 211 -19.19 -18.33 6.22
C GLU A 211 -17.97 -19.24 6.40
N SER A 212 -16.78 -18.68 6.59
CA SER A 212 -15.56 -19.48 6.78
C SER A 212 -15.61 -20.27 8.11
N MET A 213 -16.28 -19.73 9.12
CA MET A 213 -16.50 -20.43 10.38
C MET A 213 -17.57 -21.52 10.22
N ALA A 214 -18.64 -21.25 9.47
CA ALA A 214 -19.67 -22.25 9.17
C ALA A 214 -19.11 -23.47 8.42
N ASP A 215 -18.26 -23.21 7.43
CA ASP A 215 -17.56 -24.27 6.67
C ASP A 215 -16.58 -25.05 7.54
N ARG A 216 -15.86 -24.39 8.44
CA ARG A 216 -14.91 -25.02 9.35
C ARG A 216 -15.61 -25.93 10.38
N LEU A 217 -16.78 -25.52 10.85
CA LEU A 217 -17.61 -26.31 11.77
C LEU A 217 -18.38 -27.45 11.06
N VAL A 218 -18.44 -27.42 9.72
CA VAL A 218 -19.12 -28.42 8.89
C VAL A 218 -20.60 -28.56 9.29
N LEU A 219 -21.29 -27.42 9.39
CA LEU A 219 -22.74 -27.41 9.74
C LEU A 219 -23.58 -28.01 8.61
N ASP A 220 -24.53 -28.86 8.98
CA ASP A 220 -25.49 -29.41 8.05
C ASP A 220 -26.60 -28.41 7.66
N GLN A 221 -27.48 -28.78 6.74
CA GLN A 221 -28.52 -27.87 6.22
C GLN A 221 -29.55 -27.53 7.32
N ASN A 222 -29.91 -28.47 8.19
CA ASN A 222 -30.86 -28.23 9.25
C ASN A 222 -30.28 -27.29 10.32
N GLU A 223 -29.01 -27.48 10.67
CA GLU A 223 -28.31 -26.63 11.63
C GLU A 223 -28.19 -25.19 11.10
N ARG A 224 -27.93 -25.01 9.78
CA ARG A 224 -27.92 -23.70 9.15
C ARG A 224 -29.29 -23.02 9.15
N GLU A 225 -30.34 -23.77 8.94
CA GLU A 225 -31.73 -23.26 9.01
C GLU A 225 -32.11 -22.86 10.44
N LEU A 226 -31.77 -23.67 11.46
CA LEU A 226 -31.97 -23.35 12.86
C LEU A 226 -31.17 -22.11 13.29
N LEU A 227 -29.91 -22.01 12.87
CA LEU A 227 -29.06 -20.83 13.08
C LEU A 227 -29.74 -19.57 12.54
N GLU A 228 -30.19 -19.60 11.29
CA GLU A 228 -30.84 -18.45 10.68
C GLU A 228 -32.16 -18.11 11.34
N HIS A 229 -32.94 -19.11 11.77
CA HIS A 229 -34.17 -18.90 12.54
C HIS A 229 -33.92 -18.17 13.86
N CYS A 230 -32.90 -18.57 14.65
CA CYS A 230 -32.51 -17.89 15.88
C CYS A 230 -32.08 -16.45 15.63
N ILE A 231 -31.36 -16.22 14.52
CA ILE A 231 -30.89 -14.86 14.13
C ILE A 231 -32.09 -13.98 13.76
N VAL A 232 -33.00 -14.45 12.90
CA VAL A 232 -34.19 -13.70 12.47
C VAL A 232 -35.09 -13.36 13.66
N GLN A 233 -35.24 -14.30 14.59
CA GLN A 233 -35.97 -14.04 15.82
C GLN A 233 -35.32 -12.92 16.64
N MET A 234 -34.01 -12.99 16.86
CA MET A 234 -33.25 -11.94 17.56
C MET A 234 -33.38 -10.57 16.87
N GLU A 235 -33.23 -10.52 15.55
CA GLU A 235 -33.36 -9.27 14.76
C GLU A 235 -34.77 -8.67 14.88
N THR A 236 -35.79 -9.53 14.88
CA THR A 236 -37.19 -9.08 15.00
C THR A 236 -37.50 -8.56 16.38
N GLU A 237 -37.03 -9.21 17.43
CA GLU A 237 -37.29 -8.82 18.82
C GLU A 237 -36.44 -7.57 19.23
N ASN A 238 -35.20 -7.48 18.73
CA ASN A 238 -34.26 -6.40 19.07
C ASN A 238 -34.45 -5.16 18.19
N GLY A 239 -35.07 -5.29 17.01
CA GLY A 239 -35.25 -4.20 16.04
C GLY A 239 -33.96 -3.71 15.36
N LEU A 240 -32.86 -4.45 15.52
CA LEU A 240 -31.54 -4.18 14.95
C LEU A 240 -31.08 -5.38 14.13
N ASP A 241 -30.27 -5.15 13.10
CA ASP A 241 -29.63 -6.24 12.38
C ASP A 241 -28.64 -7.02 13.28
N ARG A 242 -28.30 -8.26 12.89
CA ARG A 242 -27.41 -9.16 13.64
C ARG A 242 -26.10 -8.52 14.07
N ASN A 243 -25.49 -7.70 13.20
CA ASN A 243 -24.22 -7.04 13.49
C ASN A 243 -24.38 -5.87 14.45
N ALA A 244 -25.45 -5.10 14.29
CA ALA A 244 -25.75 -4.01 15.20
C ALA A 244 -26.14 -4.54 16.59
N SER A 245 -26.90 -5.63 16.68
CA SER A 245 -27.29 -6.26 17.93
C SER A 245 -26.10 -6.75 18.75
N LEU A 246 -25.13 -7.43 18.11
CA LEU A 246 -23.89 -7.88 18.78
C LEU A 246 -22.98 -6.71 19.16
N ALA A 247 -22.94 -5.66 18.32
CA ALA A 247 -22.16 -4.47 18.64
C ALA A 247 -22.76 -3.71 19.83
N ASP A 248 -24.08 -3.54 19.86
CA ASP A 248 -24.80 -2.90 20.95
C ASP A 248 -24.59 -3.64 22.28
N MET A 249 -24.69 -4.96 22.27
CA MET A 249 -24.37 -5.81 23.45
C MET A 249 -22.95 -5.53 23.99
N ARG A 250 -21.93 -5.52 23.10
CA ARG A 250 -20.55 -5.25 23.53
C ARG A 250 -20.35 -3.83 24.03
N TYR A 251 -20.92 -2.82 23.36
CA TYR A 251 -20.81 -1.44 23.81
C TYR A 251 -21.56 -1.18 25.13
N THR A 252 -22.73 -1.75 25.34
CA THR A 252 -23.45 -1.68 26.63
C THR A 252 -22.60 -2.22 27.77
N PHE A 253 -21.92 -3.35 27.57
CA PHE A 253 -21.00 -3.90 28.56
C PHE A 253 -19.80 -2.98 28.79
N ILE A 254 -19.17 -2.44 27.70
CA ILE A 254 -18.04 -1.51 27.80
C ILE A 254 -18.43 -0.26 28.56
N GLU A 255 -19.58 0.34 28.25
CA GLU A 255 -20.09 1.51 28.94
C GLU A 255 -20.27 1.26 30.43
N GLY A 256 -20.81 0.09 30.81
CA GLY A 256 -20.95 -0.32 32.20
C GLY A 256 -19.62 -0.36 32.95
N ILE A 257 -18.61 -1.06 32.41
CA ILE A 257 -17.30 -1.18 33.08
C ILE A 257 -16.49 0.13 33.08
N THR A 258 -16.64 0.96 32.04
CA THR A 258 -15.92 2.24 31.96
C THR A 258 -16.56 3.32 32.82
N ALA A 259 -17.88 3.35 32.94
CA ALA A 259 -18.58 4.28 33.84
C ALA A 259 -18.09 4.14 35.28
N ASP A 260 -17.76 2.94 35.69
CA ASP A 260 -17.34 2.60 37.04
C ASP A 260 -15.83 2.79 37.31
N ALA A 261 -14.98 2.55 36.30
CA ALA A 261 -13.52 2.48 36.45
C ALA A 261 -12.78 3.69 35.86
N VAL A 262 -13.43 4.50 35.00
CA VAL A 262 -12.76 5.52 34.22
C VAL A 262 -13.33 6.91 34.46
N VAL A 263 -12.51 7.81 34.99
CA VAL A 263 -12.81 9.26 34.96
C VAL A 263 -12.24 9.79 33.64
N LYS A 264 -13.14 10.16 32.71
CA LYS A 264 -12.76 10.61 31.37
C LYS A 264 -11.83 11.83 31.46
N CYS A 265 -10.74 11.76 30.71
CA CYS A 265 -9.82 12.89 30.56
C CYS A 265 -10.51 14.03 29.78
N HIS A 266 -10.12 15.26 30.07
CA HIS A 266 -10.52 16.38 29.22
C HIS A 266 -9.88 16.19 27.84
N GLU A 267 -10.64 16.58 26.78
CA GLU A 267 -10.09 16.55 25.42
C GLU A 267 -8.73 17.24 25.38
N SER A 268 -7.71 16.53 24.92
CA SER A 268 -6.35 17.06 24.85
C SER A 268 -6.30 18.32 23.97
N ARG A 269 -5.42 19.26 24.28
CA ARG A 269 -5.21 20.45 23.44
C ARG A 269 -4.83 20.04 21.99
N GLU A 270 -4.13 18.93 21.84
CA GLU A 270 -3.76 18.37 20.53
C GLU A 270 -4.97 17.87 19.77
N HIS A 271 -5.89 17.17 20.44
CA HIS A 271 -7.15 16.74 19.84
C HIS A 271 -7.99 17.92 19.38
N LYS A 272 -8.18 18.95 20.23
CA LYS A 272 -8.91 20.18 19.86
C LYS A 272 -8.28 20.89 18.65
N ARG A 273 -6.93 20.95 18.59
CA ARG A 273 -6.23 21.49 17.43
C ARG A 273 -6.46 20.64 16.19
N SER A 274 -6.35 19.31 16.31
CA SER A 274 -6.58 18.38 15.20
C SER A 274 -8.00 18.54 14.64
N VAL A 275 -9.02 18.61 15.49
CA VAL A 275 -10.40 18.83 15.08
C VAL A 275 -10.58 20.19 14.38
N ALA A 276 -9.90 21.24 14.87
CA ALA A 276 -9.93 22.55 14.22
C ALA A 276 -9.31 22.55 12.82
N TRP A 277 -8.16 21.86 12.65
CA TRP A 277 -7.52 21.67 11.35
C TRP A 277 -8.39 20.80 10.43
N ASP A 278 -9.02 19.76 10.96
CA ASP A 278 -9.86 18.85 10.18
C ASP A 278 -11.09 19.54 9.60
N LYS A 279 -11.65 20.59 10.26
CA LYS A 279 -12.72 21.42 9.68
C LYS A 279 -12.34 22.03 8.33
N VAL A 280 -11.05 22.35 8.13
CA VAL A 280 -10.54 22.91 6.87
C VAL A 280 -10.10 21.80 5.93
N LEU A 281 -9.33 20.82 6.43
CA LEU A 281 -8.67 19.80 5.60
C LEU A 281 -9.63 18.70 5.13
N THR A 282 -10.74 18.48 5.83
CA THR A 282 -11.78 17.49 5.44
C THR A 282 -13.12 18.14 5.10
N GLY A 283 -13.17 19.48 5.07
CA GLY A 283 -14.38 20.24 4.79
C GLY A 283 -14.93 19.97 3.38
N LYS A 284 -16.24 19.98 3.23
CA LYS A 284 -16.95 19.63 1.97
C LYS A 284 -16.45 20.39 0.73
N TYR A 285 -16.06 21.66 0.88
CA TYR A 285 -15.61 22.52 -0.23
C TYR A 285 -14.11 22.82 -0.18
N THR A 286 -13.48 22.73 0.98
CA THR A 286 -12.07 23.09 1.19
C THR A 286 -11.12 21.92 1.02
N ALA A 287 -11.57 20.69 1.27
CA ALA A 287 -10.73 19.50 1.24
C ALA A 287 -10.00 19.29 -0.09
N LEU A 288 -10.73 19.34 -1.22
CA LEU A 288 -10.15 19.14 -2.55
C LEU A 288 -9.17 20.24 -2.97
N PRO A 289 -9.50 21.55 -2.86
CA PRO A 289 -8.55 22.63 -3.15
C PRO A 289 -7.28 22.56 -2.30
N VAL A 290 -7.41 22.33 -0.99
CA VAL A 290 -6.25 22.21 -0.10
C VAL A 290 -5.41 20.98 -0.48
N PHE A 291 -6.05 19.86 -0.75
CA PHE A 291 -5.38 18.65 -1.21
C PHE A 291 -4.55 18.90 -2.49
N PHE A 292 -5.16 19.50 -3.52
CA PHE A 292 -4.44 19.83 -4.74
C PHE A 292 -3.31 20.81 -4.49
N GLY A 293 -3.49 21.82 -3.62
CA GLY A 293 -2.46 22.78 -3.24
C GLY A 293 -1.26 22.11 -2.57
N VAL A 294 -1.49 21.24 -1.58
CA VAL A 294 -0.43 20.50 -0.87
C VAL A 294 0.33 19.56 -1.82
N MET A 295 -0.38 18.83 -2.69
CA MET A 295 0.24 17.93 -3.65
C MET A 295 1.04 18.68 -4.72
N LEU A 296 0.49 19.78 -5.25
CA LEU A 296 1.19 20.63 -6.21
C LEU A 296 2.48 21.19 -5.61
N LEU A 297 2.42 21.69 -4.38
CA LEU A 297 3.59 22.21 -3.66
C LEU A 297 4.64 21.12 -3.45
N SER A 298 4.23 19.94 -2.99
CA SER A 298 5.14 18.80 -2.77
C SER A 298 5.83 18.37 -4.07
N PHE A 299 5.07 18.26 -5.16
CA PHE A 299 5.64 17.90 -6.48
C PHE A 299 6.51 19.02 -7.05
N TRP A 300 6.10 20.27 -6.92
CA TRP A 300 6.91 21.41 -7.40
C TRP A 300 8.26 21.48 -6.67
N LEU A 301 8.27 21.31 -5.35
CA LEU A 301 9.51 21.27 -4.56
C LEU A 301 10.37 20.06 -4.95
N THR A 302 9.76 18.91 -5.21
CA THR A 302 10.47 17.67 -5.59
C THR A 302 11.10 17.79 -6.97
N PHE A 303 10.34 18.23 -7.99
CA PHE A 303 10.80 18.17 -9.39
C PHE A 303 11.50 19.44 -9.87
N ASN A 304 11.20 20.62 -9.30
CA ASN A 304 11.78 21.86 -9.81
C ASN A 304 12.83 22.49 -8.88
N VAL A 305 12.71 22.32 -7.57
CA VAL A 305 13.57 23.04 -6.61
C VAL A 305 14.66 22.13 -6.04
N ILE A 306 14.25 21.13 -5.24
CA ILE A 306 15.21 20.34 -4.45
C ILE A 306 15.73 19.13 -5.24
N GLY A 307 14.84 18.38 -5.87
CA GLY A 307 15.18 17.11 -6.53
C GLY A 307 15.97 17.35 -7.80
N GLN A 308 15.54 18.28 -8.66
CA GLN A 308 16.20 18.58 -9.93
C GLN A 308 17.63 19.10 -9.72
N GLY A 309 17.83 20.10 -8.85
CA GLY A 309 19.16 20.66 -8.62
C GLY A 309 20.18 19.62 -8.10
N ARG A 310 19.74 18.69 -7.23
CA ARG A 310 20.59 17.59 -6.76
C ARG A 310 20.81 16.51 -7.82
N SER A 311 19.80 16.27 -8.67
CA SER A 311 19.90 15.34 -9.80
C SER A 311 20.93 15.85 -10.83
N ASP A 312 20.88 17.13 -11.19
CA ASP A 312 21.82 17.75 -12.13
C ASP A 312 23.26 17.74 -11.59
N LEU A 313 23.43 17.95 -10.27
CA LEU A 313 24.74 17.85 -9.64
C LEU A 313 25.30 16.43 -9.70
N LEU A 314 24.46 15.42 -9.41
CA LEU A 314 24.87 14.03 -9.48
C LEU A 314 25.14 13.59 -10.92
N ALA A 315 24.33 14.02 -11.89
CA ALA A 315 24.54 13.75 -13.31
C ALA A 315 25.89 14.29 -13.78
N ARG A 316 26.24 15.55 -13.46
CA ARG A 316 27.57 16.14 -13.77
C ARG A 316 28.71 15.32 -13.14
N GLY A 317 28.53 14.81 -11.92
CA GLY A 317 29.52 13.95 -11.26
C GLY A 317 29.70 12.61 -12.01
N ILE A 318 28.60 12.00 -12.46
CA ILE A 318 28.62 10.77 -13.25
C ILE A 318 29.29 11.04 -14.61
N ASP A 319 28.92 12.11 -15.29
CA ASP A 319 29.51 12.51 -16.59
C ASP A 319 31.02 12.72 -16.46
N TYR A 320 31.48 13.38 -15.39
CA TYR A 320 32.91 13.57 -15.12
C TYR A 320 33.64 12.22 -14.92
N VAL A 321 33.08 11.30 -14.17
CA VAL A 321 33.65 9.97 -13.99
C VAL A 321 33.65 9.20 -15.32
N THR A 322 32.55 9.27 -16.08
CA THR A 322 32.41 8.62 -17.39
C THR A 322 33.46 9.12 -18.36
N ALA A 323 33.66 10.46 -18.46
CA ALA A 323 34.68 11.06 -19.29
C ALA A 323 36.13 10.68 -18.88
N GLY A 324 36.37 10.54 -17.57
CA GLY A 324 37.65 10.03 -17.06
C GLY A 324 37.92 8.57 -17.44
N VAL A 325 36.90 7.73 -17.33
CA VAL A 325 37.01 6.32 -17.74
C VAL A 325 37.14 6.18 -19.25
N ASP A 326 36.37 6.94 -20.02
CA ASP A 326 36.45 7.00 -21.48
C ASP A 326 37.87 7.39 -21.96
N GLY A 327 38.45 8.44 -21.39
CA GLY A 327 39.83 8.85 -21.66
C GLY A 327 40.86 7.78 -21.29
N ALA A 328 40.71 7.11 -20.17
CA ALA A 328 41.60 6.05 -19.74
C ALA A 328 41.51 4.81 -20.65
N LEU A 329 40.30 4.39 -21.04
CA LEU A 329 40.08 3.25 -21.94
C LEU A 329 40.63 3.55 -23.37
N THR A 330 40.44 4.80 -23.84
CA THR A 330 40.99 5.25 -25.12
C THR A 330 42.52 5.27 -25.10
N ALA A 331 43.13 5.78 -24.02
CA ALA A 331 44.60 5.78 -23.85
C ALA A 331 45.19 4.37 -23.75
N TYR A 332 44.45 3.43 -23.17
CA TYR A 332 44.85 2.03 -23.08
C TYR A 332 44.70 1.28 -24.41
N GLY A 333 43.92 1.82 -25.38
CA GLY A 333 43.68 1.22 -26.70
C GLY A 333 42.86 -0.08 -26.66
N ILE A 334 41.85 -0.14 -25.75
CA ILE A 334 40.97 -1.29 -25.60
C ILE A 334 40.17 -1.55 -26.88
N ASN A 335 39.69 -2.79 -27.07
CA ASN A 335 38.83 -3.14 -28.19
C ASN A 335 37.60 -2.21 -28.25
N PRO A 336 37.25 -1.62 -29.40
CA PRO A 336 36.16 -0.67 -29.57
C PRO A 336 34.79 -1.21 -29.06
N VAL A 337 34.55 -2.50 -29.20
CA VAL A 337 33.30 -3.13 -28.72
C VAL A 337 33.24 -3.14 -27.20
N VAL A 338 34.35 -3.45 -26.54
CA VAL A 338 34.43 -3.45 -25.07
C VAL A 338 34.35 -2.01 -24.54
N HIS A 339 34.95 -1.07 -25.26
CA HIS A 339 34.86 0.36 -24.96
C HIS A 339 33.39 0.83 -24.97
N SER A 340 32.66 0.57 -26.08
CA SER A 340 31.24 0.90 -26.20
C SER A 340 30.37 0.17 -25.15
N LEU A 341 30.66 -1.09 -24.84
CA LEU A 341 29.95 -1.80 -23.78
C LEU A 341 30.08 -1.09 -22.43
N ILE A 342 31.28 -0.64 -22.09
CA ILE A 342 31.53 0.02 -20.81
C ILE A 342 30.90 1.41 -20.80
N ILE A 343 31.14 2.24 -21.80
CA ILE A 343 30.65 3.62 -21.83
C ILE A 343 29.16 3.68 -22.14
N ASP A 344 28.71 3.11 -23.26
CA ASP A 344 27.32 3.24 -23.73
C ASP A 344 26.38 2.23 -23.06
N GLY A 345 26.87 1.02 -22.76
CA GLY A 345 26.08 -0.03 -22.12
C GLY A 345 25.99 0.14 -20.59
N VAL A 346 27.12 0.37 -19.92
CA VAL A 346 27.18 0.40 -18.44
C VAL A 346 27.01 1.80 -17.90
N PHE A 347 27.92 2.71 -18.25
CA PHE A 347 27.93 4.08 -17.67
C PHE A 347 26.72 4.90 -18.09
N ALA A 348 26.34 4.90 -19.37
CA ALA A 348 25.18 5.61 -19.84
C ALA A 348 23.88 5.02 -19.23
N GLY A 349 23.75 3.69 -19.19
CA GLY A 349 22.57 3.03 -18.64
C GLY A 349 22.42 3.18 -17.13
N VAL A 350 23.45 2.86 -16.36
CA VAL A 350 23.42 2.97 -14.88
C VAL A 350 23.44 4.43 -14.46
N GLY A 351 24.21 5.29 -15.15
CA GLY A 351 24.30 6.72 -14.87
C GLY A 351 22.98 7.44 -14.97
N SER A 352 22.21 7.17 -16.04
CA SER A 352 20.88 7.76 -16.22
C SER A 352 19.92 7.41 -15.06
N VAL A 353 19.98 6.18 -14.56
CA VAL A 353 19.13 5.73 -13.44
C VAL A 353 19.57 6.33 -12.10
N LEU A 354 20.88 6.40 -11.86
CA LEU A 354 21.42 6.99 -10.63
C LEU A 354 21.12 8.49 -10.54
N SER A 355 21.12 9.20 -11.65
CA SER A 355 20.79 10.64 -11.67
C SER A 355 19.37 10.93 -11.17
N PHE A 356 18.41 9.99 -11.26
CA PHE A 356 17.07 10.13 -10.71
C PHE A 356 16.95 9.84 -9.21
N LEU A 357 17.97 9.23 -8.59
CA LEU A 357 17.93 8.88 -7.18
C LEU A 357 17.61 10.07 -6.26
N PRO A 358 18.22 11.26 -6.43
CA PRO A 358 17.90 12.42 -5.59
C PRO A 358 16.45 12.88 -5.69
N ILE A 359 15.86 12.80 -6.87
CA ILE A 359 14.44 13.15 -7.10
C ILE A 359 13.55 12.16 -6.34
N ILE A 360 13.84 10.86 -6.44
CA ILE A 360 13.08 9.79 -5.77
C ILE A 360 13.18 9.93 -4.25
N VAL A 361 14.38 10.17 -3.71
CA VAL A 361 14.59 10.38 -2.27
C VAL A 361 13.83 11.61 -1.78
N THR A 362 13.86 12.71 -2.55
CA THR A 362 13.13 13.94 -2.20
C THR A 362 11.61 13.73 -2.24
N LEU A 363 11.10 12.97 -3.21
CA LEU A 363 9.69 12.61 -3.29
C LEU A 363 9.27 11.80 -2.07
N PHE A 364 10.04 10.77 -1.70
CA PHE A 364 9.75 9.99 -0.51
C PHE A 364 9.84 10.79 0.78
N PHE A 365 10.73 11.77 0.85
CA PHE A 365 10.84 12.67 1.99
C PHE A 365 9.52 13.42 2.23
N PHE A 366 8.97 14.06 1.20
CA PHE A 366 7.69 14.77 1.32
C PHE A 366 6.53 13.82 1.60
N LEU A 367 6.47 12.67 0.92
CA LEU A 367 5.44 11.67 1.17
C LEU A 367 5.48 11.12 2.59
N SER A 368 6.67 10.86 3.12
CA SER A 368 6.85 10.39 4.52
C SER A 368 6.38 11.44 5.52
N ILE A 369 6.67 12.72 5.29
CA ILE A 369 6.15 13.82 6.13
C ILE A 369 4.61 13.85 6.09
N LEU A 370 4.01 13.75 4.90
CA LEU A 370 2.55 13.75 4.76
C LEU A 370 1.89 12.53 5.42
N GLU A 371 2.57 11.39 5.39
CA GLU A 371 2.13 10.14 6.03
C GLU A 371 2.24 10.25 7.55
N ASP A 372 3.43 10.58 8.07
CA ASP A 372 3.69 10.67 9.52
C ASP A 372 2.86 11.75 10.21
N THR A 373 2.58 12.87 9.52
CA THR A 373 1.68 13.92 10.05
C THR A 373 0.22 13.46 10.13
N GLY A 374 -0.15 12.34 9.51
CA GLY A 374 -1.52 11.86 9.43
C GLY A 374 -2.37 12.54 8.34
N TYR A 375 -1.76 13.38 7.49
CA TYR A 375 -2.47 14.05 6.40
C TYR A 375 -2.99 13.07 5.35
N MET A 376 -2.22 12.03 5.02
CA MET A 376 -2.63 11.01 4.04
C MET A 376 -3.89 10.24 4.47
N ALA A 377 -4.11 10.06 5.77
CA ALA A 377 -5.35 9.47 6.29
C ALA A 377 -6.58 10.33 5.98
N ARG A 378 -6.45 11.68 6.08
CA ARG A 378 -7.51 12.64 5.73
C ARG A 378 -7.81 12.63 4.25
N VAL A 379 -6.77 12.59 3.43
CA VAL A 379 -6.90 12.47 1.96
C VAL A 379 -7.66 11.20 1.61
N ALA A 380 -7.29 10.06 2.20
CA ALA A 380 -7.98 8.79 1.99
C ALA A 380 -9.46 8.85 2.42
N PHE A 381 -9.76 9.51 3.54
CA PHE A 381 -11.12 9.72 4.03
C PHE A 381 -11.96 10.55 3.07
N VAL A 382 -11.45 11.70 2.62
CA VAL A 382 -12.16 12.60 1.69
C VAL A 382 -12.41 11.92 0.33
N MET A 383 -11.42 11.20 -0.17
CA MET A 383 -11.48 10.56 -1.48
C MET A 383 -12.29 9.25 -1.49
N ASP A 384 -12.58 8.66 -0.33
CA ASP A 384 -13.29 7.37 -0.23
C ASP A 384 -14.65 7.40 -0.94
N LYS A 385 -15.42 8.48 -0.77
CA LYS A 385 -16.72 8.64 -1.43
C LYS A 385 -16.63 8.62 -2.97
N LEU A 386 -15.57 9.22 -3.53
CA LEU A 386 -15.35 9.25 -4.98
C LEU A 386 -14.84 7.92 -5.49
N LEU A 387 -13.86 7.32 -4.81
CA LEU A 387 -13.24 6.06 -5.23
C LEU A 387 -14.18 4.87 -5.13
N ARG A 388 -15.10 4.84 -4.18
CA ARG A 388 -16.16 3.82 -4.10
C ARG A 388 -17.05 3.77 -5.34
N LYS A 389 -17.29 4.89 -6.00
CA LYS A 389 -18.07 4.91 -7.25
C LYS A 389 -17.39 4.09 -8.35
N ILE A 390 -16.06 4.12 -8.40
CA ILE A 390 -15.28 3.34 -9.37
C ILE A 390 -14.86 1.96 -8.83
N GLY A 391 -15.28 1.58 -7.61
CA GLY A 391 -15.06 0.26 -7.04
C GLY A 391 -13.78 0.10 -6.24
N LEU A 392 -13.17 1.20 -5.78
CA LEU A 392 -11.98 1.24 -4.94
C LEU A 392 -12.27 1.79 -3.55
N SER A 393 -11.47 1.41 -2.56
CA SER A 393 -11.47 2.03 -1.23
C SER A 393 -10.65 3.33 -1.21
N GLY A 394 -10.92 4.20 -0.23
CA GLY A 394 -10.22 5.47 -0.08
C GLY A 394 -8.70 5.37 0.03
N ARG A 395 -8.18 4.29 0.61
CA ARG A 395 -6.73 4.04 0.70
C ARG A 395 -6.04 3.92 -0.65
N SER A 396 -6.75 3.53 -1.70
CA SER A 396 -6.20 3.42 -3.06
C SER A 396 -5.76 4.76 -3.65
N ILE A 397 -6.21 5.90 -3.09
CA ILE A 397 -5.79 7.22 -3.58
C ILE A 397 -4.29 7.46 -3.40
N VAL A 398 -3.71 7.00 -2.31
CA VAL A 398 -2.29 7.23 -1.98
C VAL A 398 -1.37 6.63 -3.04
N PRO A 399 -1.46 5.33 -3.37
CA PRO A 399 -0.72 4.76 -4.50
C PRO A 399 -0.96 5.46 -5.83
N LEU A 400 -2.20 5.80 -6.16
CA LEU A 400 -2.52 6.47 -7.43
C LEU A 400 -1.87 7.85 -7.53
N LEU A 401 -1.83 8.62 -6.43
CA LEU A 401 -1.15 9.92 -6.39
C LEU A 401 0.37 9.79 -6.54
N ILE A 402 0.97 8.84 -5.83
CA ILE A 402 2.41 8.55 -5.98
C ILE A 402 2.72 8.18 -7.43
N GLY A 403 1.78 7.57 -8.15
CA GLY A 403 1.88 7.21 -9.57
C GLY A 403 2.16 8.37 -10.50
N PHE A 404 1.74 9.59 -10.16
CA PHE A 404 2.10 10.80 -10.92
C PHE A 404 3.58 11.16 -10.78
N GLY A 405 4.23 10.78 -9.71
CA GLY A 405 5.68 10.90 -9.57
C GLY A 405 6.39 9.72 -10.21
N CYS A 406 6.17 8.51 -9.71
CA CYS A 406 6.81 7.28 -10.21
C CYS A 406 5.94 6.05 -9.94
N SER A 407 5.76 5.20 -10.95
CA SER A 407 4.95 3.99 -10.84
C SER A 407 5.56 2.93 -9.91
N VAL A 408 6.89 2.86 -9.76
CA VAL A 408 7.56 1.87 -8.90
C VAL A 408 7.17 2.03 -7.42
N PRO A 409 7.40 3.19 -6.79
CA PRO A 409 6.96 3.42 -5.40
C PRO A 409 5.45 3.36 -5.24
N ALA A 410 4.71 3.79 -6.25
CA ALA A 410 3.25 3.74 -6.26
C ALA A 410 2.73 2.30 -6.11
N ILE A 411 3.26 1.37 -6.90
CA ILE A 411 2.91 -0.05 -6.84
C ILE A 411 3.31 -0.65 -5.48
N MET A 412 4.47 -0.26 -4.93
CA MET A 412 4.89 -0.70 -3.59
C MET A 412 3.96 -0.18 -2.49
N ALA A 413 3.49 1.06 -2.62
CA ALA A 413 2.57 1.67 -1.67
C ALA A 413 1.20 0.98 -1.65
N THR A 414 0.85 0.17 -2.65
CA THR A 414 -0.40 -0.61 -2.62
C THR A 414 -0.46 -1.63 -1.50
N ARG A 415 0.64 -1.93 -0.83
CA ARG A 415 0.68 -2.78 0.37
C ARG A 415 -0.10 -2.20 1.54
N THR A 416 -0.32 -0.89 1.56
CA THR A 416 -1.15 -0.21 2.58
C THR A 416 -2.65 -0.38 2.34
N VAL A 417 -3.05 -0.93 1.19
CA VAL A 417 -4.45 -1.22 0.85
C VAL A 417 -4.84 -2.56 1.45
N SER A 418 -5.77 -2.56 2.39
CA SER A 418 -6.14 -3.72 3.21
C SER A 418 -6.90 -4.82 2.45
N SER A 419 -7.59 -4.50 1.35
CA SER A 419 -8.29 -5.49 0.52
C SER A 419 -7.40 -5.98 -0.62
N ASP A 420 -7.19 -7.31 -0.73
CA ASP A 420 -6.42 -7.92 -1.83
C ASP A 420 -7.04 -7.61 -3.20
N ARG A 421 -8.38 -7.55 -3.28
CA ARG A 421 -9.11 -7.12 -4.47
C ARG A 421 -8.76 -5.67 -4.86
N ASP A 422 -8.91 -4.74 -3.92
CA ASP A 422 -8.66 -3.32 -4.17
C ASP A 422 -7.17 -3.06 -4.42
N ARG A 423 -6.29 -3.79 -3.74
CA ARG A 423 -4.84 -3.77 -3.96
C ARG A 423 -4.48 -4.16 -5.38
N LYS A 424 -4.96 -5.32 -5.86
CA LYS A 424 -4.71 -5.78 -7.23
C LYS A 424 -5.26 -4.79 -8.25
N MET A 425 -6.48 -4.31 -8.05
CA MET A 425 -7.11 -3.32 -8.94
C MET A 425 -6.29 -2.01 -8.97
N THR A 426 -5.80 -1.53 -7.82
CA THR A 426 -4.96 -0.34 -7.73
C THR A 426 -3.61 -0.54 -8.46
N ILE A 427 -2.97 -1.73 -8.34
CA ILE A 427 -1.76 -2.07 -9.09
C ILE A 427 -1.98 -1.96 -10.60
N LEU A 428 -3.12 -2.43 -11.10
CA LEU A 428 -3.44 -2.38 -12.53
C LEU A 428 -3.70 -0.96 -13.03
N LEU A 429 -4.26 -0.10 -12.17
CA LEU A 429 -4.63 1.27 -12.52
C LEU A 429 -3.46 2.26 -12.40
N THR A 430 -2.52 2.01 -11.51
CA THR A 430 -1.37 2.91 -11.26
C THR A 430 -0.60 3.31 -12.53
N PRO A 431 -0.32 2.43 -13.51
CA PRO A 431 0.42 2.80 -14.72
C PRO A 431 -0.30 3.77 -15.66
N PHE A 432 -1.62 3.93 -15.55
CA PHE A 432 -2.36 4.95 -16.31
C PHE A 432 -2.07 6.37 -15.83
N MET A 433 -1.57 6.52 -14.60
CA MET A 433 -1.12 7.82 -14.09
C MET A 433 0.17 8.23 -14.81
N SER A 434 0.23 9.49 -15.21
CA SER A 434 1.37 10.01 -15.95
C SER A 434 2.55 10.27 -15.02
N CYS A 435 3.56 9.41 -15.03
CA CYS A 435 4.77 9.60 -14.21
C CYS A 435 5.69 10.69 -14.78
N SER A 436 6.60 11.22 -13.95
CA SER A 436 7.52 12.29 -14.30
C SER A 436 8.43 11.97 -15.50
N ALA A 437 8.81 10.70 -15.68
CA ALA A 437 9.64 10.26 -16.79
C ALA A 437 8.96 10.41 -18.19
N LYS A 438 7.66 10.63 -18.23
CA LYS A 438 6.91 10.91 -19.47
C LYS A 438 6.95 12.40 -19.86
N ILE A 439 7.27 13.30 -18.91
CA ILE A 439 7.27 14.76 -19.14
C ILE A 439 8.23 15.18 -20.26
N PRO A 440 9.47 14.67 -20.35
CA PRO A 440 10.37 14.99 -21.47
C PRO A 440 9.78 14.65 -22.84
N ILE A 441 9.05 13.51 -22.94
CA ILE A 441 8.39 13.11 -24.19
C ILE A 441 7.32 14.15 -24.57
N TYR A 442 6.49 14.53 -23.60
CA TYR A 442 5.44 15.54 -23.84
C TYR A 442 6.05 16.88 -24.23
N GLY A 443 7.09 17.33 -23.51
CA GLY A 443 7.80 18.57 -23.80
C GLY A 443 8.40 18.58 -25.21
N PHE A 444 9.04 17.50 -25.62
CA PHE A 444 9.68 17.38 -26.94
C PHE A 444 8.65 17.46 -28.08
N PHE A 445 7.56 16.71 -28.01
CA PHE A 445 6.51 16.73 -29.03
C PHE A 445 5.70 18.02 -29.00
N THR A 446 5.37 18.55 -27.82
CA THR A 446 4.60 19.81 -27.74
C THR A 446 5.42 21.02 -28.23
N ALA A 447 6.74 21.00 -28.04
CA ALA A 447 7.61 22.04 -28.58
C ALA A 447 7.67 22.02 -30.12
N ALA A 448 7.58 20.83 -30.73
CA ALA A 448 7.68 20.67 -32.17
C ALA A 448 6.35 20.91 -32.92
N PHE A 449 5.22 20.49 -32.33
CA PHE A 449 3.91 20.44 -33.02
C PHE A 449 2.86 21.41 -32.44
N PHE A 450 3.02 21.91 -31.20
CA PHE A 450 2.01 22.70 -30.48
C PHE A 450 2.58 23.92 -29.80
N THR A 451 3.32 24.76 -30.57
CA THR A 451 4.05 25.93 -30.04
C THR A 451 3.16 26.87 -29.24
N ASP A 452 1.94 27.15 -29.67
CA ASP A 452 1.02 28.10 -29.05
C ASP A 452 0.21 27.54 -27.89
N HIS A 453 0.07 26.18 -27.78
CA HIS A 453 -0.81 25.52 -26.82
C HIS A 453 -0.11 24.43 -25.99
N LYS A 454 1.21 24.54 -25.76
CA LYS A 454 2.02 23.55 -25.06
C LYS A 454 1.42 23.10 -23.73
N ALA A 455 1.08 24.07 -22.88
CA ALA A 455 0.54 23.78 -21.54
C ALA A 455 -0.81 23.08 -21.60
N LEU A 456 -1.68 23.48 -22.53
CA LEU A 456 -3.01 22.89 -22.70
C LEU A 456 -2.91 21.42 -23.15
N VAL A 457 -2.01 21.12 -24.11
CA VAL A 457 -1.79 19.75 -24.58
C VAL A 457 -1.21 18.87 -23.46
N MET A 458 -0.25 19.39 -22.70
CA MET A 458 0.31 18.66 -21.56
C MET A 458 -0.77 18.34 -20.49
N ILE A 459 -1.59 19.33 -20.11
CA ILE A 459 -2.68 19.14 -19.17
C ILE A 459 -3.70 18.13 -19.71
N SER A 460 -4.05 18.22 -21.00
CA SER A 460 -5.01 17.29 -21.60
C SER A 460 -4.53 15.84 -21.59
N LEU A 461 -3.22 15.60 -21.77
CA LEU A 461 -2.64 14.27 -21.64
C LEU A 461 -2.73 13.74 -20.20
N TYR A 462 -2.49 14.56 -19.18
CA TYR A 462 -2.68 14.16 -17.78
C TYR A 462 -4.14 13.81 -17.49
N VAL A 463 -5.07 14.65 -17.92
CA VAL A 463 -6.52 14.41 -17.76
C VAL A 463 -6.94 13.14 -18.51
N LEU A 464 -6.43 12.93 -19.73
CA LEU A 464 -6.71 11.72 -20.50
C LEU A 464 -6.27 10.45 -19.78
N GLY A 465 -5.08 10.45 -19.16
CA GLY A 465 -4.61 9.32 -18.37
C GLY A 465 -5.55 9.00 -17.21
N ILE A 466 -6.02 10.02 -16.48
CA ILE A 466 -7.00 9.87 -15.40
C ILE A 466 -8.32 9.31 -15.92
N VAL A 467 -8.86 9.88 -17.01
CA VAL A 467 -10.13 9.44 -17.60
C VAL A 467 -10.05 7.99 -18.06
N VAL A 468 -8.99 7.61 -18.77
CA VAL A 468 -8.80 6.21 -19.21
C VAL A 468 -8.63 5.28 -18.00
N GLY A 469 -7.93 5.72 -16.95
CA GLY A 469 -7.82 4.98 -15.70
C GLY A 469 -9.19 4.76 -15.03
N ILE A 470 -10.05 5.77 -14.99
CA ILE A 470 -11.41 5.66 -14.44
C ILE A 470 -12.26 4.70 -15.30
N LEU A 471 -12.20 4.81 -16.63
CA LEU A 471 -12.91 3.90 -17.52
C LEU A 471 -12.45 2.45 -17.36
N ALA A 472 -11.13 2.23 -17.29
CA ALA A 472 -10.57 0.92 -17.00
C ALA A 472 -11.03 0.37 -15.64
N ALA A 473 -11.11 1.23 -14.61
CA ALA A 473 -11.61 0.86 -13.29
C ALA A 473 -13.08 0.43 -13.35
N LEU A 474 -13.93 1.16 -14.06
CA LEU A 474 -15.34 0.83 -14.22
C LEU A 474 -15.55 -0.50 -14.96
N VAL A 475 -14.77 -0.75 -16.02
CA VAL A 475 -14.79 -2.04 -16.72
C VAL A 475 -14.35 -3.17 -15.79
N MET A 476 -13.23 -3.00 -15.09
CA MET A 476 -12.70 -4.01 -14.18
C MET A 476 -13.63 -4.30 -13.00
N LYS A 477 -14.30 -3.28 -12.45
CA LYS A 477 -15.30 -3.42 -11.37
C LYS A 477 -16.44 -4.35 -11.79
N ASN A 478 -16.88 -4.27 -13.06
CA ASN A 478 -18.03 -5.03 -13.56
C ASN A 478 -17.64 -6.42 -14.12
N THR A 479 -16.33 -6.66 -14.35
CA THR A 479 -15.82 -7.89 -14.96
C THR A 479 -15.00 -8.72 -13.98
N ALA A 480 -13.70 -8.43 -13.89
CA ALA A 480 -12.72 -9.24 -13.16
C ALA A 480 -12.75 -9.02 -11.63
N PHE A 481 -13.18 -7.84 -11.17
CA PHE A 481 -13.16 -7.45 -9.75
C PHE A 481 -14.55 -7.13 -9.23
N ARG A 482 -15.49 -8.08 -9.41
CA ARG A 482 -16.87 -7.96 -8.90
C ARG A 482 -16.84 -7.96 -7.35
N GLY A 483 -17.77 -7.21 -6.73
CA GLY A 483 -17.92 -7.10 -5.28
C GLY A 483 -17.93 -5.66 -4.80
N LYS A 484 -18.31 -5.45 -3.55
CA LYS A 484 -18.31 -4.14 -2.89
C LYS A 484 -16.91 -3.84 -2.33
N PRO A 485 -16.41 -2.61 -2.44
CA PRO A 485 -15.18 -2.22 -1.76
C PRO A 485 -15.37 -2.30 -0.24
N VAL A 486 -14.30 -2.66 0.47
CA VAL A 486 -14.31 -2.74 1.94
C VAL A 486 -14.66 -1.39 2.53
N PRO A 487 -15.58 -1.33 3.52
CA PRO A 487 -15.90 -0.08 4.20
C PRO A 487 -14.65 0.54 4.81
N PHE A 488 -14.44 1.80 4.53
CA PHE A 488 -13.32 2.55 5.12
C PHE A 488 -13.73 3.05 6.51
N VAL A 489 -13.42 2.26 7.53
CA VAL A 489 -13.59 2.65 8.93
C VAL A 489 -12.20 2.96 9.47
N MET A 490 -11.83 4.22 9.59
CA MET A 490 -10.56 4.64 10.17
C MET A 490 -10.77 5.85 11.07
N GLU A 491 -10.17 5.80 12.25
CA GLU A 491 -9.97 7.02 13.05
C GLU A 491 -8.93 7.89 12.38
N LEU A 492 -9.22 9.19 12.32
CA LEU A 492 -8.24 10.16 11.91
C LEU A 492 -7.23 10.34 13.06
N PRO A 493 -5.95 9.94 12.88
CA PRO A 493 -4.95 10.07 13.93
C PRO A 493 -4.73 11.55 14.25
N ASN A 494 -4.40 11.90 15.49
CA ASN A 494 -4.00 13.26 15.83
C ASN A 494 -2.79 13.68 15.00
N TYR A 495 -2.72 14.98 14.63
CA TYR A 495 -1.54 15.49 13.91
C TYR A 495 -0.33 15.45 14.84
N ARG A 496 0.72 14.83 14.35
CA ARG A 496 2.01 14.71 15.06
C ARG A 496 3.13 15.22 14.16
N LEU A 497 4.14 15.83 14.76
CA LEU A 497 5.35 16.18 14.02
C LEU A 497 6.12 14.90 13.70
N PRO A 498 6.61 14.74 12.45
CA PRO A 498 7.34 13.56 12.05
C PRO A 498 8.67 13.46 12.81
N SER A 499 9.04 12.25 13.22
CA SER A 499 10.34 11.98 13.81
C SER A 499 11.42 11.97 12.72
N LEU A 500 12.40 12.86 12.82
CA LEU A 500 13.52 12.93 11.86
C LEU A 500 14.26 11.59 11.74
N LYS A 501 14.38 10.84 12.84
CA LYS A 501 15.01 9.52 12.84
C LYS A 501 14.19 8.50 12.05
N SER A 502 12.87 8.46 12.22
CA SER A 502 11.98 7.55 11.49
C SER A 502 11.97 7.87 10.00
N VAL A 503 11.85 9.15 9.65
CA VAL A 503 11.92 9.61 8.25
C VAL A 503 13.26 9.23 7.62
N GLY A 504 14.38 9.45 8.32
CA GLY A 504 15.72 9.11 7.82
C GLY A 504 15.90 7.61 7.56
N LEU A 505 15.41 6.75 8.45
CA LEU A 505 15.47 5.29 8.30
C LEU A 505 14.61 4.84 7.10
N LEU A 506 13.39 5.37 6.98
CA LEU A 506 12.50 5.05 5.86
C LEU A 506 13.11 5.48 4.52
N LEU A 507 13.70 6.67 4.45
CA LEU A 507 14.39 7.15 3.24
C LEU A 507 15.56 6.24 2.86
N TRP A 508 16.35 5.80 3.84
CA TRP A 508 17.46 4.88 3.60
C TRP A 508 16.98 3.53 3.05
N GLU A 509 15.94 2.95 3.64
CA GLU A 509 15.35 1.69 3.15
C GLU A 509 14.85 1.83 1.71
N LYS A 510 14.12 2.91 1.41
CA LYS A 510 13.60 3.16 0.06
C LYS A 510 14.71 3.42 -0.97
N ALA A 511 15.74 4.19 -0.59
CA ALA A 511 16.91 4.43 -1.44
C ALA A 511 17.69 3.13 -1.70
N LYS A 512 17.92 2.31 -0.68
CA LYS A 512 18.58 1.00 -0.79
C LYS A 512 17.80 0.04 -1.72
N ASP A 513 16.49 -0.06 -1.53
CA ASP A 513 15.62 -0.88 -2.38
C ASP A 513 15.66 -0.43 -3.85
N PHE A 514 15.67 0.88 -4.09
CA PHE A 514 15.77 1.45 -5.44
C PHE A 514 17.14 1.13 -6.07
N LEU A 515 18.23 1.35 -5.33
CA LEU A 515 19.59 1.04 -5.80
C LEU A 515 19.76 -0.43 -6.16
N GLN A 516 19.30 -1.34 -5.31
CA GLN A 516 19.36 -2.79 -5.59
C GLN A 516 18.64 -3.15 -6.89
N ARG A 517 17.48 -2.54 -7.17
CA ARG A 517 16.72 -2.77 -8.42
C ARG A 517 17.40 -2.14 -9.63
N ALA A 518 17.96 -0.95 -9.45
CA ALA A 518 18.73 -0.29 -10.50
C ALA A 518 19.90 -1.16 -10.96
N PHE A 519 20.67 -1.66 -10.03
CA PHE A 519 21.84 -2.51 -10.35
C PHE A 519 21.49 -3.93 -10.80
N THR A 520 20.31 -4.46 -10.53
CA THR A 520 19.94 -5.82 -10.97
C THR A 520 19.14 -5.82 -12.26
N VAL A 521 17.99 -5.18 -12.26
CA VAL A 521 17.01 -5.27 -13.37
C VAL A 521 17.35 -4.29 -14.50
N ILE A 522 17.65 -3.03 -14.15
CA ILE A 522 17.84 -2.01 -15.17
C ILE A 522 19.20 -2.18 -15.84
N PHE A 523 20.26 -2.45 -15.06
CA PHE A 523 21.58 -2.73 -15.61
C PHE A 523 21.53 -3.88 -16.64
N LEU A 524 20.89 -5.03 -16.28
CA LEU A 524 20.78 -6.14 -17.22
C LEU A 524 20.01 -5.75 -18.49
N ALA A 525 18.93 -4.99 -18.32
CA ALA A 525 18.12 -4.52 -19.45
C ALA A 525 18.90 -3.57 -20.37
N THR A 526 19.72 -2.66 -19.82
CA THR A 526 20.55 -1.74 -20.63
C THR A 526 21.62 -2.48 -21.39
N VAL A 527 22.28 -3.48 -20.79
CA VAL A 527 23.27 -4.32 -21.48
C VAL A 527 22.62 -5.10 -22.64
N VAL A 528 21.43 -5.65 -22.42
CA VAL A 528 20.68 -6.35 -23.49
C VAL A 528 20.34 -5.41 -24.65
N ILE A 529 19.87 -4.20 -24.36
CA ILE A 529 19.55 -3.23 -25.42
C ILE A 529 20.82 -2.76 -26.15
N TRP A 530 21.89 -2.45 -25.41
CA TRP A 530 23.17 -2.14 -26.03
C TRP A 530 23.60 -3.25 -27.01
N PHE A 531 23.51 -4.52 -26.60
CA PHE A 531 23.80 -5.65 -27.47
C PHE A 531 22.92 -5.64 -28.73
N LEU A 532 21.61 -5.47 -28.58
CA LEU A 532 20.67 -5.44 -29.69
C LEU A 532 20.88 -4.23 -30.63
N GLN A 533 21.42 -3.12 -30.13
CA GLN A 533 21.74 -1.91 -30.91
C GLN A 533 23.09 -2.03 -31.63
N SER A 534 24.05 -2.73 -31.03
CA SER A 534 25.44 -2.75 -31.51
C SER A 534 25.73 -3.87 -32.50
N PHE A 535 24.86 -4.88 -32.61
CA PHE A 535 25.12 -6.06 -33.45
C PHE A 535 24.01 -6.29 -34.48
N ASP A 536 24.45 -6.84 -35.65
CA ASP A 536 23.57 -7.37 -36.70
C ASP A 536 23.20 -8.86 -36.45
N THR A 537 22.45 -9.48 -37.37
CA THR A 537 22.05 -10.88 -37.30
C THR A 537 23.23 -11.87 -37.41
N ARG A 538 24.41 -11.41 -37.85
CA ARG A 538 25.63 -12.19 -37.96
C ARG A 538 26.64 -11.90 -36.85
N LEU A 539 26.21 -11.12 -35.82
CA LEU A 539 27.03 -10.66 -34.71
C LEU A 539 28.22 -9.77 -35.13
N ASN A 540 28.12 -9.09 -36.28
CA ASN A 540 29.06 -8.04 -36.63
C ASN A 540 28.63 -6.72 -35.97
N VAL A 541 29.61 -5.89 -35.65
CA VAL A 541 29.35 -4.55 -35.12
C VAL A 541 28.76 -3.69 -36.23
N VAL A 542 27.63 -3.06 -35.92
CA VAL A 542 26.87 -2.26 -36.88
C VAL A 542 27.37 -0.83 -36.88
N THR A 543 27.60 -0.31 -38.06
CA THR A 543 27.96 1.11 -38.27
C THR A 543 26.72 1.98 -38.51
N ASP A 544 25.66 1.40 -39.08
CA ASP A 544 24.37 2.06 -39.28
C ASP A 544 23.31 1.42 -38.36
N SER A 545 22.66 2.22 -37.53
CA SER A 545 21.63 1.76 -36.60
C SER A 545 20.45 1.05 -37.28
N ALA A 546 20.26 1.24 -38.59
CA ALA A 546 19.21 0.58 -39.38
C ALA A 546 19.43 -0.93 -39.56
N ASP A 547 20.68 -1.40 -39.50
CA ASP A 547 21.07 -2.80 -39.67
C ASP A 547 21.12 -3.58 -38.35
N SER A 548 20.86 -2.92 -37.23
CA SER A 548 20.91 -3.51 -35.89
C SER A 548 19.78 -4.54 -35.66
N LEU A 549 20.04 -5.53 -34.78
CA LEU A 549 19.02 -6.45 -34.31
C LEU A 549 17.78 -5.73 -33.76
N LEU A 550 18.01 -4.62 -33.06
CA LEU A 550 16.91 -3.80 -32.51
C LEU A 550 16.08 -3.15 -33.61
N ALA A 551 16.70 -2.68 -34.69
CA ALA A 551 15.99 -2.14 -35.86
C ALA A 551 15.13 -3.20 -36.55
N LEU A 552 15.64 -4.45 -36.69
CA LEU A 552 14.86 -5.56 -37.25
C LEU A 552 13.63 -5.88 -36.40
N ILE A 553 13.77 -5.93 -35.09
CA ILE A 553 12.65 -6.09 -34.16
C ILE A 553 11.69 -4.90 -34.32
N GLY A 554 12.21 -3.69 -34.43
CA GLY A 554 11.47 -2.46 -34.70
C GLY A 554 10.66 -2.53 -35.99
N GLN A 555 11.25 -3.00 -37.09
CA GLN A 555 10.58 -3.19 -38.39
C GLN A 555 9.42 -4.16 -38.28
N TRP A 556 9.61 -5.27 -37.58
CA TRP A 556 8.54 -6.26 -37.35
C TRP A 556 7.39 -5.67 -36.52
N LEU A 557 7.70 -4.95 -35.45
CA LEU A 557 6.69 -4.29 -34.62
C LEU A 557 6.03 -3.08 -35.27
N ALA A 558 6.72 -2.39 -36.19
CA ALA A 558 6.20 -1.23 -36.92
C ALA A 558 4.90 -1.54 -37.66
N VAL A 559 4.71 -2.78 -38.12
CA VAL A 559 3.48 -3.24 -38.76
C VAL A 559 2.27 -3.06 -37.84
N LEU A 560 2.45 -3.30 -36.54
CA LEU A 560 1.38 -3.16 -35.54
C LEU A 560 0.96 -1.69 -35.33
N PHE A 561 1.90 -0.74 -35.58
CA PHE A 561 1.69 0.67 -35.39
C PHE A 561 1.26 1.42 -36.69
N LYS A 562 1.23 0.77 -37.83
CA LYS A 562 0.73 1.36 -39.08
C LYS A 562 -0.68 1.95 -38.96
N PRO A 563 -1.66 1.27 -38.35
CA PRO A 563 -3.02 1.82 -38.18
C PRO A 563 -3.06 3.05 -37.27
N LEU A 564 -2.05 3.27 -36.44
CA LEU A 564 -1.93 4.39 -35.52
C LEU A 564 -1.26 5.62 -36.14
N GLY A 565 -0.77 5.50 -37.39
CA GLY A 565 -0.14 6.57 -38.15
C GLY A 565 1.35 6.80 -37.85
N PHE A 566 2.00 5.94 -37.06
CA PHE A 566 3.45 5.96 -36.76
C PHE A 566 4.12 4.59 -36.97
N GLY A 567 3.77 3.92 -38.06
CA GLY A 567 4.32 2.60 -38.44
C GLY A 567 5.75 2.65 -39.00
N ASP A 568 6.60 3.50 -38.49
CA ASP A 568 8.04 3.55 -38.81
C ASP A 568 8.84 2.75 -37.77
N TRP A 569 9.87 2.02 -38.25
CA TRP A 569 10.71 1.21 -37.36
C TRP A 569 11.42 2.04 -36.28
N ARG A 570 11.77 3.30 -36.55
CA ARG A 570 12.39 4.23 -35.60
C ARG A 570 11.45 4.53 -34.43
N CYS A 571 10.14 4.67 -34.68
CA CYS A 571 9.14 4.82 -33.64
C CYS A 571 9.03 3.56 -32.77
N ALA A 572 9.00 2.38 -33.39
CA ALA A 572 8.92 1.11 -32.68
C ALA A 572 10.18 0.89 -31.83
N THR A 573 11.37 1.16 -32.37
CA THR A 573 12.66 1.08 -31.66
C THR A 573 12.69 2.00 -30.45
N ALA A 574 12.22 3.26 -30.61
CA ALA A 574 12.12 4.20 -29.51
C ALA A 574 11.14 3.75 -28.41
N LEU A 575 10.03 3.11 -28.77
CA LEU A 575 9.10 2.54 -27.78
C LEU A 575 9.69 1.34 -27.03
N ILE A 576 10.52 0.51 -27.68
CA ILE A 576 11.24 -0.60 -27.03
C ILE A 576 12.25 -0.03 -26.03
N SER A 577 13.05 0.97 -26.43
CA SER A 577 13.99 1.65 -25.53
C SER A 577 13.25 2.32 -24.37
N GLY A 578 12.10 2.95 -24.64
CA GLY A 578 11.21 3.52 -23.65
C GLY A 578 10.51 2.54 -22.73
N PHE A 579 10.53 1.25 -23.03
CA PHE A 579 10.11 0.21 -22.09
C PHE A 579 11.14 0.01 -20.98
N ILE A 580 12.43 0.23 -21.23
CA ILE A 580 13.46 0.19 -20.20
C ILE A 580 13.36 1.41 -19.32
N ALA A 581 13.47 2.59 -19.95
CA ALA A 581 13.37 3.89 -19.30
C ALA A 581 12.59 4.86 -20.21
N LYS A 582 11.51 5.44 -19.69
CA LYS A 582 10.58 6.25 -20.52
C LYS A 582 11.25 7.45 -21.19
N GLU A 583 12.18 8.06 -20.50
CA GLU A 583 12.96 9.20 -21.01
C GLU A 583 13.80 8.83 -22.24
N SER A 584 14.21 7.58 -22.39
CA SER A 584 15.00 7.11 -23.53
C SER A 584 14.25 7.18 -24.87
N VAL A 585 12.92 7.32 -24.86
CA VAL A 585 12.14 7.50 -26.10
C VAL A 585 12.64 8.70 -26.90
N VAL A 586 12.87 9.84 -26.23
CA VAL A 586 13.29 11.09 -26.89
C VAL A 586 14.72 10.97 -27.40
N SER A 587 15.65 10.51 -26.57
CA SER A 587 17.05 10.36 -26.95
C SER A 587 17.21 9.36 -28.10
N THR A 588 16.50 8.23 -28.07
CA THR A 588 16.52 7.26 -29.17
C THR A 588 15.96 7.87 -30.46
N LEU A 589 14.84 8.59 -30.42
CA LEU A 589 14.32 9.27 -31.61
C LEU A 589 15.30 10.31 -32.16
N GLN A 590 15.93 11.08 -31.30
CA GLN A 590 16.93 12.08 -31.72
C GLN A 590 18.16 11.44 -32.40
N VAL A 591 18.66 10.35 -31.84
CA VAL A 591 19.78 9.58 -32.42
C VAL A 591 19.39 8.98 -33.77
N LEU A 592 18.21 8.34 -33.87
CA LEU A 592 17.75 7.70 -35.11
C LEU A 592 17.33 8.70 -36.21
N LEU A 593 16.96 9.94 -35.85
CA LEU A 593 16.66 11.00 -36.79
C LEU A 593 17.91 11.75 -37.25
N GLY A 594 18.98 11.72 -36.48
CA GLY A 594 20.19 12.50 -36.76
C GLY A 594 19.90 14.00 -36.87
N SER A 595 20.24 14.61 -38.01
CA SER A 595 19.96 16.03 -38.28
C SER A 595 18.54 16.32 -38.80
N ALA A 596 17.73 15.27 -39.05
CA ALA A 596 16.37 15.45 -39.56
C ALA A 596 15.42 15.94 -38.45
N ALA A 597 14.53 16.87 -38.80
CA ALA A 597 13.52 17.34 -37.86
C ALA A 597 12.48 16.25 -37.59
N ILE A 598 11.95 16.20 -36.36
CA ILE A 598 10.90 15.23 -35.95
C ILE A 598 9.63 15.37 -36.82
N THR A 599 9.39 16.55 -37.37
CA THR A 599 8.30 16.85 -38.30
C THR A 599 8.42 16.13 -39.65
N ALA A 600 9.57 15.57 -39.99
CA ALA A 600 9.75 14.71 -41.16
C ALA A 600 9.20 13.27 -40.90
N LEU A 601 9.20 12.82 -39.64
CA LEU A 601 8.73 11.51 -39.28
C LEU A 601 7.26 11.48 -38.83
N PHE A 602 6.79 12.57 -38.22
CA PHE A 602 5.44 12.66 -37.68
C PHE A 602 4.67 13.80 -38.31
N THR A 603 3.39 13.54 -38.59
CA THR A 603 2.38 14.60 -38.77
C THR A 603 1.81 14.98 -37.40
N THR A 604 1.16 16.15 -37.28
CA THR A 604 0.49 16.54 -36.01
C THR A 604 -0.46 15.47 -35.51
N ARG A 605 -1.20 14.83 -36.41
CA ARG A 605 -2.13 13.75 -36.13
C ARG A 605 -1.42 12.50 -35.58
N SER A 606 -0.34 12.05 -36.20
CA SER A 606 0.43 10.89 -35.75
C SER A 606 1.22 11.20 -34.48
N ALA A 607 1.62 12.46 -34.26
CA ALA A 607 2.25 12.91 -33.04
C ALA A 607 1.30 12.81 -31.83
N VAL A 608 0.02 13.24 -31.98
CA VAL A 608 -1.00 13.04 -30.92
C VAL A 608 -1.21 11.56 -30.64
N SER A 609 -1.35 10.74 -31.67
CA SER A 609 -1.52 9.30 -31.55
C SER A 609 -0.34 8.65 -30.78
N PHE A 610 0.89 9.02 -31.13
CA PHE A 610 2.10 8.55 -30.46
C PHE A 610 2.17 9.01 -28.99
N LEU A 611 1.78 10.26 -28.69
CA LEU A 611 1.71 10.79 -27.33
C LEU A 611 0.68 10.01 -26.49
N VAL A 612 -0.48 9.72 -27.04
CA VAL A 612 -1.52 8.92 -26.36
C VAL A 612 -1.01 7.49 -26.11
N PHE A 613 -0.34 6.89 -27.09
CA PHE A 613 0.26 5.57 -26.92
C PHE A 613 1.33 5.57 -25.83
N THR A 614 2.25 6.52 -25.85
CA THR A 614 3.34 6.63 -24.85
C THR A 614 2.82 6.94 -23.46
N LEU A 615 1.69 7.63 -23.34
CA LEU A 615 1.01 7.86 -22.07
C LEU A 615 0.51 6.55 -21.46
N LEU A 616 -0.12 5.67 -22.23
CA LEU A 616 -0.93 4.57 -21.73
C LEU A 616 -0.27 3.20 -21.79
N TYR A 617 0.75 3.01 -22.67
CA TYR A 617 1.39 1.69 -22.81
C TYR A 617 2.14 1.27 -21.55
N THR A 618 2.50 -0.01 -21.48
CA THR A 618 3.16 -0.64 -20.33
C THR A 618 4.21 0.27 -19.66
N PRO A 619 4.29 0.30 -18.33
CA PRO A 619 5.30 1.08 -17.62
C PRO A 619 6.70 0.53 -17.86
N CYS A 620 7.72 1.20 -17.33
CA CYS A 620 9.12 0.78 -17.45
C CYS A 620 9.36 -0.62 -16.84
N VAL A 621 10.44 -1.29 -17.27
CA VAL A 621 10.87 -2.61 -16.80
C VAL A 621 10.90 -2.69 -15.27
N ALA A 622 11.38 -1.66 -14.58
CA ALA A 622 11.41 -1.61 -13.11
C ALA A 622 10.00 -1.68 -12.50
N ALA A 623 9.02 -1.02 -13.09
CA ALA A 623 7.64 -1.08 -12.63
C ALA A 623 7.01 -2.46 -12.92
N VAL A 624 7.27 -3.06 -14.09
CA VAL A 624 6.79 -4.42 -14.41
C VAL A 624 7.40 -5.45 -13.47
N ALA A 625 8.69 -5.35 -13.13
CA ALA A 625 9.34 -6.18 -12.13
C ALA A 625 8.69 -6.04 -10.74
N THR A 626 8.29 -4.81 -10.39
CA THR A 626 7.57 -4.53 -9.14
C THR A 626 6.15 -5.11 -9.18
N ILE A 627 5.40 -4.94 -10.27
CA ILE A 627 4.09 -5.59 -10.48
C ILE A 627 4.20 -7.10 -10.29
N ARG A 628 5.23 -7.74 -10.89
CA ARG A 628 5.46 -9.18 -10.74
C ARG A 628 5.65 -9.59 -9.28
N ARG A 629 6.43 -8.82 -8.52
CA ARG A 629 6.66 -9.08 -7.09
C ARG A 629 5.37 -8.95 -6.29
N GLU A 630 4.59 -7.89 -6.52
CA GLU A 630 3.36 -7.62 -5.78
C GLU A 630 2.20 -8.56 -6.15
N LEU A 631 2.11 -9.00 -7.41
CA LEU A 631 1.10 -9.98 -7.85
C LEU A 631 1.48 -11.44 -7.60
N GLY A 632 2.77 -11.73 -7.32
CA GLY A 632 3.28 -13.08 -7.06
C GLY A 632 3.18 -14.07 -8.25
N SER A 633 2.81 -13.60 -9.47
CA SER A 633 2.55 -14.47 -10.62
C SER A 633 3.08 -13.89 -11.93
N ARG A 634 3.86 -14.69 -12.68
CA ARG A 634 4.37 -14.30 -14.01
C ARG A 634 3.22 -14.13 -15.01
N ILE A 635 2.27 -15.06 -15.02
CA ILE A 635 1.13 -15.05 -15.96
C ILE A 635 0.26 -13.80 -15.76
N LYS A 636 -0.06 -13.46 -14.51
CA LYS A 636 -0.83 -12.24 -14.21
C LYS A 636 -0.07 -10.98 -14.64
N THR A 637 1.24 -10.95 -14.47
CA THR A 637 2.07 -9.80 -14.90
C THR A 637 2.05 -9.64 -16.43
N VAL A 638 2.20 -10.72 -17.18
CA VAL A 638 2.08 -10.69 -18.65
C VAL A 638 0.67 -10.22 -19.05
N GLY A 639 -0.38 -10.71 -18.38
CA GLY A 639 -1.75 -10.25 -18.60
C GLY A 639 -1.93 -8.74 -18.38
N VAL A 640 -1.29 -8.17 -17.35
CA VAL A 640 -1.29 -6.71 -17.09
C VAL A 640 -0.62 -5.95 -18.23
N VAL A 641 0.57 -6.39 -18.66
CA VAL A 641 1.30 -5.75 -19.77
C VAL A 641 0.48 -5.78 -21.06
N LEU A 642 -0.10 -6.93 -21.40
CA LEU A 642 -0.95 -7.07 -22.59
C LEU A 642 -2.19 -6.19 -22.52
N MET A 643 -2.87 -6.15 -21.36
CA MET A 643 -4.02 -5.28 -21.14
C MET A 643 -3.65 -3.80 -21.36
N GLN A 644 -2.56 -3.34 -20.76
CA GLN A 644 -2.12 -1.95 -20.89
C GLN A 644 -1.74 -1.59 -22.32
N CYS A 645 -1.00 -2.47 -23.02
CA CYS A 645 -0.66 -2.26 -24.42
C CYS A 645 -1.90 -2.25 -25.30
N SER A 646 -2.91 -3.12 -25.03
CA SER A 646 -4.17 -3.14 -25.78
C SER A 646 -4.99 -1.87 -25.57
N VAL A 647 -5.08 -1.38 -24.33
CA VAL A 647 -5.78 -0.12 -24.02
C VAL A 647 -5.05 1.07 -24.68
N ALA A 648 -3.71 1.09 -24.62
CA ALA A 648 -2.92 2.12 -25.27
C ALA A 648 -3.10 2.13 -26.79
N TRP A 649 -3.10 0.94 -27.41
CA TRP A 649 -3.32 0.79 -28.83
C TRP A 649 -4.70 1.29 -29.25
N LEU A 650 -5.75 0.88 -28.53
CA LEU A 650 -7.12 1.28 -28.81
C LEU A 650 -7.33 2.79 -28.64
N ALA A 651 -6.84 3.36 -27.54
CA ALA A 651 -6.95 4.80 -27.28
C ALA A 651 -6.16 5.62 -28.31
N SER A 652 -4.98 5.16 -28.71
CA SER A 652 -4.16 5.77 -29.74
C SER A 652 -4.83 5.72 -31.11
N TYR A 653 -5.46 4.59 -31.46
CA TYR A 653 -6.23 4.45 -32.69
C TYR A 653 -7.43 5.42 -32.74
N ILE A 654 -8.16 5.53 -31.62
CA ILE A 654 -9.28 6.49 -31.50
C ILE A 654 -8.75 7.92 -31.65
N ALA A 655 -7.64 8.27 -31.01
CA ALA A 655 -7.05 9.59 -31.13
C ALA A 655 -6.61 9.89 -32.58
N PHE A 656 -6.03 8.91 -33.26
CA PHE A 656 -5.68 9.02 -34.68
C PHE A 656 -6.90 9.19 -35.57
N ALA A 657 -7.98 8.43 -35.36
CA ALA A 657 -9.20 8.51 -36.09
C ALA A 657 -9.91 9.87 -35.93
N ILE A 658 -10.03 10.36 -34.68
CA ILE A 658 -10.62 11.67 -34.37
C ILE A 658 -9.81 12.80 -35.03
N GLY A 659 -8.49 12.76 -34.94
CA GLY A 659 -7.63 13.73 -35.60
C GLY A 659 -7.78 13.77 -37.13
N GLY A 660 -8.29 12.68 -37.73
CA GLY A 660 -8.61 12.64 -39.16
C GLY A 660 -9.98 13.16 -39.53
N LEU A 661 -10.90 13.25 -38.56
CA LEU A 661 -12.23 13.84 -38.75
C LEU A 661 -12.23 15.37 -38.55
N LEU A 662 -11.21 15.87 -37.83
CA LEU A 662 -11.03 17.30 -37.49
C LEU A 662 -10.09 18.03 -38.45
N ALA A 663 -9.32 17.30 -39.29
CA ALA A 663 -8.44 17.82 -40.34
C ALA A 663 -9.15 17.78 -41.70
#